data_18f594a96c7340c39b4a6c2ef20929e1
#
_entry.id   18f594a96c7340c39b4a6c2ef20929e1
#
_cell.length_a   1.000
_cell.length_b   1.000
_cell.length_c   1.000
_cell.angle_alpha   90.00
_cell.angle_beta   90.00
_cell.angle_gamma   90.00
#
_symmetry.space_group_name_H-M   'P 1'
#
loop_
_entity.id
_entity.type
_entity.pdbx_description
1 polymer ?
#
loop_
_entity_poly.entity_id
_entity_poly.type
_entity_poly.pdbx_seq_one_letter_code
_entity_poly.pdbx_strand_id
1 'polypeptide(L)'
;MTGTASEPHLTSPGAAVGTVAYMSPEQVRGKELDARTDLFSFGAVLYEMVTGVLPFRGDTSGIIFDGVLNRPPTSPTRLNPDVPAELERIINRALEKDRDLRYQHASEMRAELQRLKRDTDSSRSAPMVSTESGLSSASKVVQPSQAQPAHTSSSAVVAAARQNKLGVGIASLVALLLVAGAAYGLYSFVFRARPVPFQNFSVNKVTETGNATLVAISPDGKYILHVVKDKGQQSLWLRNVPTNSNTQVMPPEPVEYIGVRFSPDANYLYFVRGEPGQPEKYLYRAPVLGGTPQKVITDVDFNITFSPDGRRLAYFVDNSPEIGKFRLVVYSLETAEEKTLVTGTEDHALIYPAWSPDGKTIVCVVYQPGDVLSRLVAVDAMTGKQTVLFESNGGLLDGTAWLPDGSGLLVLSWSRDSNFTRRQILEVSPRDHTARAITHDINDYSDLSISADGRLLATVLNQNHFDFFVTPASDMNSGRVQQLTSSGGVNRFAWTPGGQMILEEQQGALSLFHPDTGNKTLLTSAQQEGSALHPSACANGRYVVFSMLARGDAAKLSIWRMDAGGGNLKRITDGQDDEHPVCSPDGKWVYHLDRRNARLTRVPFEGGKPERLSELPEYGPVDISPDGKLAAFGATGTAKKHLALVPVDSPQNEKLVEFQHPAQSFGAVRFTPDGKAVVYALADQDSANLWLQPLDGSPGKQITNFKSEKIFDFHWSFDGRKLGMVRGHTDSDVVLLEDSKP
;
A
#
# COMPACT_ATOMS: atom_id res chain seq x y z
N MET A 1 -32.92 35.17 -18.71
CA MET A 1 -32.03 35.54 -19.81
C MET A 1 -30.61 35.40 -19.33
N THR A 2 -29.90 34.62 -20.05
CA THR A 2 -28.48 34.35 -20.23
C THR A 2 -27.75 33.68 -19.07
N GLY A 3 -27.69 32.37 -19.18
CA GLY A 3 -26.68 31.53 -18.53
C GLY A 3 -25.34 31.74 -19.19
N THR A 4 -24.28 31.80 -18.38
CA THR A 4 -22.90 31.66 -18.79
C THR A 4 -22.42 30.27 -18.38
N ALA A 5 -22.17 29.44 -19.38
CA ALA A 5 -21.48 28.18 -19.22
C ALA A 5 -20.06 28.44 -18.71
N SER A 6 -19.68 27.78 -17.61
CA SER A 6 -18.30 27.74 -17.13
C SER A 6 -17.48 26.82 -18.03
N GLU A 7 -16.45 27.37 -18.66
CA GLU A 7 -15.42 26.58 -19.34
C GLU A 7 -14.61 25.78 -18.32
N PRO A 8 -14.16 24.53 -18.63
CA PRO A 8 -13.29 23.76 -17.76
C PRO A 8 -11.89 24.39 -17.77
N HIS A 9 -11.42 24.81 -16.60
CA HIS A 9 -10.04 25.27 -16.39
C HIS A 9 -9.05 24.13 -16.62
N LEU A 10 -8.36 24.16 -17.77
CA LEU A 10 -7.14 23.41 -18.02
C LEU A 10 -6.02 23.98 -17.13
N THR A 11 -5.51 23.13 -16.22
CA THR A 11 -4.26 23.15 -15.46
C THR A 11 -3.38 24.41 -15.53
N SER A 12 -3.08 24.93 -14.33
CA SER A 12 -2.14 26.06 -14.08
C SER A 12 -0.74 25.83 -14.68
N PRO A 13 -0.05 26.88 -15.13
CA PRO A 13 1.27 26.74 -15.75
C PRO A 13 2.33 26.38 -14.71
N GLY A 14 2.99 25.23 -14.89
CA GLY A 14 4.19 24.84 -14.15
C GLY A 14 4.29 23.38 -13.70
N ALA A 15 3.22 22.60 -13.70
CA ALA A 15 3.20 21.28 -13.03
C ALA A 15 3.18 20.05 -13.93
N ALA A 16 3.26 20.15 -15.26
CA ALA A 16 2.98 18.99 -16.12
C ALA A 16 3.95 18.81 -17.33
N VAL A 17 5.20 19.23 -17.24
CA VAL A 17 6.12 19.09 -18.39
C VAL A 17 6.38 17.62 -18.75
N GLY A 18 6.40 16.70 -17.77
CA GLY A 18 6.59 15.26 -18.01
C GLY A 18 5.40 14.57 -18.68
N THR A 19 4.19 14.78 -18.21
CA THR A 19 2.98 14.10 -18.70
C THR A 19 2.53 14.59 -20.08
N VAL A 20 2.77 15.85 -20.39
CA VAL A 20 2.39 16.49 -21.66
C VAL A 20 3.07 15.85 -22.88
N ALA A 21 4.29 15.34 -22.72
CA ALA A 21 5.06 14.75 -23.81
C ALA A 21 4.51 13.43 -24.37
N TYR A 22 3.60 12.78 -23.66
CA TYR A 22 2.93 11.54 -24.09
C TYR A 22 1.51 11.78 -24.63
N MET A 23 1.01 13.03 -24.58
CA MET A 23 -0.33 13.36 -25.09
C MET A 23 -0.42 13.15 -26.59
N SER A 24 -1.58 12.67 -27.05
CA SER A 24 -1.89 12.58 -28.47
C SER A 24 -2.30 13.94 -29.05
N PRO A 25 -2.22 14.14 -30.39
CA PRO A 25 -2.67 15.36 -31.03
C PRO A 25 -4.12 15.76 -30.75
N GLU A 26 -5.02 14.78 -30.61
CA GLU A 26 -6.43 15.01 -30.28
C GLU A 26 -6.60 15.45 -28.81
N GLN A 27 -5.81 14.93 -27.87
CA GLN A 27 -5.80 15.41 -26.49
C GLN A 27 -5.34 16.88 -26.41
N VAL A 28 -4.26 17.20 -27.10
CA VAL A 28 -3.75 18.57 -27.15
C VAL A 28 -4.74 19.54 -27.78
N ARG A 29 -5.55 19.06 -28.75
CA ARG A 29 -6.59 19.87 -29.41
C ARG A 29 -7.93 19.88 -28.68
N GLY A 30 -8.07 19.17 -27.56
CA GLY A 30 -9.35 19.01 -26.83
C GLY A 30 -10.46 18.37 -27.65
N LYS A 31 -10.12 17.46 -28.59
CA LYS A 31 -11.10 16.73 -29.40
C LYS A 31 -11.57 15.47 -28.69
N GLU A 32 -12.67 14.91 -29.19
CA GLU A 32 -13.19 13.63 -28.70
C GLU A 32 -12.15 12.52 -28.81
N LEU A 33 -11.97 11.76 -27.70
CA LEU A 33 -10.92 10.76 -27.53
C LEU A 33 -11.47 9.36 -27.81
N ASP A 34 -10.62 8.49 -28.39
CA ASP A 34 -10.92 7.07 -28.59
C ASP A 34 -9.66 6.21 -28.27
N ALA A 35 -9.76 4.90 -28.38
CA ALA A 35 -8.68 3.96 -28.07
C ALA A 35 -7.37 4.20 -28.86
N ARG A 36 -7.39 4.93 -29.97
CA ARG A 36 -6.21 5.28 -30.76
C ARG A 36 -5.34 6.34 -30.07
N THR A 37 -5.91 7.08 -29.14
CA THR A 37 -5.20 7.99 -28.23
C THR A 37 -4.16 7.24 -27.39
N ASP A 38 -4.56 6.11 -26.80
CA ASP A 38 -3.69 5.27 -25.97
C ASP A 38 -2.58 4.62 -26.82
N LEU A 39 -2.89 4.28 -28.07
CA LEU A 39 -1.89 3.74 -29.01
C LEU A 39 -0.80 4.76 -29.38
N PHE A 40 -1.16 6.04 -29.46
CA PHE A 40 -0.18 7.12 -29.62
C PHE A 40 0.71 7.27 -28.40
N SER A 41 0.10 7.33 -27.20
CA SER A 41 0.83 7.43 -25.92
C SER A 41 1.76 6.23 -25.72
N PHE A 42 1.31 5.02 -26.05
CA PHE A 42 2.15 3.82 -26.03
C PHE A 42 3.32 3.92 -27.06
N GLY A 43 3.08 4.47 -28.23
CA GLY A 43 4.13 4.77 -29.22
C GLY A 43 5.20 5.72 -28.66
N ALA A 44 4.80 6.75 -27.90
CA ALA A 44 5.72 7.67 -27.24
C ALA A 44 6.57 6.96 -26.16
N VAL A 45 5.95 6.06 -25.39
CA VAL A 45 6.68 5.22 -24.41
C VAL A 45 7.67 4.28 -25.11
N LEU A 46 7.26 3.59 -26.17
CA LEU A 46 8.18 2.72 -26.94
C LEU A 46 9.37 3.51 -27.51
N TYR A 47 9.12 4.71 -28.03
CA TYR A 47 10.17 5.58 -28.54
C TYR A 47 11.19 5.90 -27.43
N GLU A 48 10.71 6.30 -26.26
CA GLU A 48 11.59 6.63 -25.13
C GLU A 48 12.36 5.39 -24.64
N MET A 49 11.70 4.23 -24.55
CA MET A 49 12.35 2.97 -24.14
C MET A 49 13.55 2.60 -25.04
N VAL A 50 13.45 2.83 -26.33
CA VAL A 50 14.50 2.43 -27.29
C VAL A 50 15.56 3.51 -27.54
N THR A 51 15.24 4.78 -27.25
CA THR A 51 16.15 5.92 -27.51
C THR A 51 16.69 6.58 -26.25
N GLY A 52 16.09 6.31 -25.08
CA GLY A 52 16.40 6.97 -23.81
C GLY A 52 15.91 8.42 -23.72
N VAL A 53 15.09 8.88 -24.68
CA VAL A 53 14.66 10.29 -24.76
C VAL A 53 13.24 10.41 -25.30
N LEU A 54 12.50 11.43 -24.87
CA LEU A 54 11.14 11.69 -25.32
C LEU A 54 11.07 12.05 -26.81
N PRO A 55 10.02 11.60 -27.56
CA PRO A 55 9.83 11.91 -28.98
C PRO A 55 9.58 13.39 -29.25
N PHE A 56 8.94 14.11 -28.32
CA PHE A 56 8.61 15.53 -28.40
C PHE A 56 9.13 16.24 -27.15
N ARG A 57 10.06 17.17 -27.32
CA ARG A 57 10.76 17.87 -26.25
C ARG A 57 10.70 19.38 -26.45
N GLY A 58 10.75 20.11 -25.34
CA GLY A 58 10.85 21.57 -25.32
C GLY A 58 10.88 22.11 -23.91
N ASP A 59 11.41 23.30 -23.74
CA ASP A 59 11.54 23.98 -22.44
C ASP A 59 10.19 24.52 -21.92
N THR A 60 9.16 24.50 -22.74
CA THR A 60 7.80 24.94 -22.38
C THR A 60 6.76 23.97 -22.94
N SER A 61 5.60 23.87 -22.27
CA SER A 61 4.46 23.07 -22.74
C SER A 61 4.04 23.45 -24.18
N GLY A 62 4.14 24.73 -24.54
CA GLY A 62 3.80 25.21 -25.89
C GLY A 62 4.73 24.64 -26.99
N ILE A 63 6.03 24.51 -26.73
CA ILE A 63 6.99 23.90 -27.67
C ILE A 63 6.73 22.39 -27.80
N ILE A 64 6.39 21.73 -26.68
CA ILE A 64 6.01 20.30 -26.69
C ILE A 64 4.73 20.10 -27.48
N PHE A 65 3.71 20.93 -27.27
CA PHE A 65 2.45 20.89 -28.04
C PHE A 65 2.67 21.10 -29.53
N ASP A 66 3.51 22.06 -29.92
CA ASP A 66 3.86 22.25 -31.33
C ASP A 66 4.52 20.97 -31.90
N GLY A 67 5.42 20.34 -31.15
CA GLY A 67 6.04 19.06 -31.50
C GLY A 67 5.01 17.93 -31.68
N VAL A 68 4.09 17.79 -30.74
CA VAL A 68 3.02 16.79 -30.78
C VAL A 68 2.08 17.01 -31.96
N LEU A 69 1.77 18.26 -32.28
CA LEU A 69 0.78 18.60 -33.31
C LEU A 69 1.35 18.61 -34.71
N ASN A 70 2.59 19.10 -34.88
CA ASN A 70 3.05 19.55 -36.20
C ASN A 70 4.39 18.95 -36.63
N ARG A 71 5.21 18.39 -35.72
CA ARG A 71 6.57 17.92 -36.07
C ARG A 71 6.69 16.40 -35.95
N PRO A 72 7.33 15.73 -36.93
CA PRO A 72 7.70 14.34 -36.75
C PRO A 72 8.79 14.20 -35.67
N PRO A 73 8.82 13.10 -34.91
CA PRO A 73 9.93 12.83 -33.98
C PRO A 73 11.22 12.54 -34.76
N THR A 74 12.35 12.69 -34.09
CA THR A 74 13.63 12.23 -34.67
C THR A 74 13.58 10.72 -34.86
N SER A 75 14.12 10.21 -35.98
CA SER A 75 14.16 8.76 -36.23
C SER A 75 14.85 8.00 -35.09
N PRO A 76 14.22 6.97 -34.49
CA PRO A 76 14.82 6.14 -33.44
C PRO A 76 16.19 5.58 -33.81
N THR A 77 16.39 5.12 -35.04
CA THR A 77 17.65 4.54 -35.52
C THR A 77 18.78 5.56 -35.61
N ARG A 78 18.46 6.86 -35.72
CA ARG A 78 19.50 7.94 -35.66
C ARG A 78 20.03 8.18 -34.25
N LEU A 79 19.21 7.90 -33.24
CA LEU A 79 19.56 8.07 -31.82
C LEU A 79 20.16 6.80 -31.22
N ASN A 80 19.67 5.64 -31.64
CA ASN A 80 20.16 4.34 -31.26
C ASN A 80 20.20 3.41 -32.48
N PRO A 81 21.39 3.18 -33.07
CA PRO A 81 21.60 2.36 -34.27
C PRO A 81 21.23 0.88 -34.08
N ASP A 82 21.12 0.40 -32.82
CA ASP A 82 20.77 -0.99 -32.49
C ASP A 82 19.27 -1.25 -32.58
N VAL A 83 18.45 -0.24 -32.82
CA VAL A 83 17.00 -0.38 -32.97
C VAL A 83 16.69 -1.07 -34.31
N PRO A 84 15.97 -2.20 -34.32
CA PRO A 84 15.55 -2.84 -35.56
C PRO A 84 14.67 -1.92 -36.40
N ALA A 85 14.91 -1.87 -37.72
CA ALA A 85 14.13 -1.03 -38.65
C ALA A 85 12.63 -1.28 -38.57
N GLU A 86 12.22 -2.54 -38.30
CA GLU A 86 10.82 -2.92 -38.12
C GLU A 86 10.20 -2.34 -36.85
N LEU A 87 10.97 -2.23 -35.75
CA LEU A 87 10.52 -1.57 -34.52
C LEU A 87 10.37 -0.06 -34.73
N GLU A 88 11.28 0.57 -35.46
CA GLU A 88 11.16 1.98 -35.86
C GLU A 88 9.87 2.19 -36.68
N ARG A 89 9.56 1.32 -37.63
CA ARG A 89 8.33 1.39 -38.43
C ARG A 89 7.07 1.31 -37.54
N ILE A 90 7.06 0.41 -36.54
CA ILE A 90 5.96 0.27 -35.59
C ILE A 90 5.79 1.55 -34.77
N ILE A 91 6.88 2.10 -34.25
CA ILE A 91 6.88 3.35 -33.46
C ILE A 91 6.38 4.52 -34.31
N ASN A 92 6.90 4.69 -35.52
CA ASN A 92 6.50 5.78 -36.41
C ASN A 92 5.01 5.73 -36.74
N ARG A 93 4.46 4.52 -37.03
CA ARG A 93 3.03 4.34 -37.30
C ARG A 93 2.18 4.66 -36.06
N ALA A 94 2.64 4.35 -34.87
CA ALA A 94 1.93 4.70 -33.64
C ALA A 94 1.92 6.22 -33.40
N LEU A 95 2.99 6.93 -33.77
CA LEU A 95 3.15 8.37 -33.57
C LEU A 95 2.62 9.24 -34.72
N GLU A 96 1.89 8.64 -35.67
CA GLU A 96 1.21 9.38 -36.74
C GLU A 96 0.28 10.45 -36.17
N LYS A 97 0.29 11.64 -36.80
CA LYS A 97 -0.49 12.78 -36.32
C LYS A 97 -1.97 12.63 -36.64
N ASP A 98 -2.26 12.02 -37.78
CA ASP A 98 -3.60 11.66 -38.18
C ASP A 98 -3.98 10.30 -37.56
N ARG A 99 -5.02 10.29 -36.73
CA ARG A 99 -5.47 9.09 -36.04
C ARG A 99 -5.95 7.98 -36.99
N ASP A 100 -6.38 8.33 -38.21
CA ASP A 100 -6.84 7.34 -39.18
C ASP A 100 -5.70 6.61 -39.87
N LEU A 101 -4.46 7.17 -39.82
CA LEU A 101 -3.24 6.54 -40.32
C LEU A 101 -2.51 5.70 -39.27
N ARG A 102 -2.90 5.80 -37.99
CA ARG A 102 -2.34 4.99 -36.91
C ARG A 102 -2.87 3.55 -36.92
N TYR A 103 -2.43 2.77 -35.94
CA TYR A 103 -3.09 1.50 -35.63
C TYR A 103 -4.55 1.78 -35.19
N GLN A 104 -5.48 1.02 -35.75
CA GLN A 104 -6.89 1.17 -35.42
C GLN A 104 -7.25 0.35 -34.15
N HIS A 105 -6.54 -0.74 -33.90
CA HIS A 105 -6.73 -1.61 -32.74
C HIS A 105 -5.39 -2.01 -32.11
N ALA A 106 -5.35 -2.14 -30.79
CA ALA A 106 -4.17 -2.60 -30.05
C ALA A 106 -3.71 -3.99 -30.48
N SER A 107 -4.63 -4.84 -30.95
CA SER A 107 -4.34 -6.17 -31.50
C SER A 107 -3.43 -6.15 -32.73
N GLU A 108 -3.54 -5.12 -33.59
CA GLU A 108 -2.68 -4.97 -34.77
C GLU A 108 -1.22 -4.71 -34.35
N MET A 109 -1.04 -3.73 -33.47
CA MET A 109 0.29 -3.39 -32.94
C MET A 109 0.91 -4.57 -32.19
N ARG A 110 0.13 -5.26 -31.35
CA ARG A 110 0.56 -6.47 -30.65
C ARG A 110 1.02 -7.56 -31.61
N ALA A 111 0.30 -7.78 -32.70
CA ALA A 111 0.66 -8.80 -33.69
C ALA A 111 1.99 -8.47 -34.38
N GLU A 112 2.25 -7.21 -34.72
CA GLU A 112 3.50 -6.77 -35.32
C GLU A 112 4.67 -6.90 -34.33
N LEU A 113 4.50 -6.49 -33.07
CA LEU A 113 5.52 -6.66 -32.02
C LEU A 113 5.83 -8.16 -31.75
N GLN A 114 4.82 -9.02 -31.79
CA GLN A 114 5.03 -10.47 -31.64
C GLN A 114 5.76 -11.09 -32.83
N ARG A 115 5.55 -10.59 -34.04
CA ARG A 115 6.32 -11.01 -35.22
C ARG A 115 7.79 -10.59 -35.07
N LEU A 116 8.02 -9.32 -34.74
CA LEU A 116 9.37 -8.80 -34.52
C LEU A 116 10.13 -9.63 -33.47
N LYS A 117 9.48 -9.95 -32.34
CA LYS A 117 10.08 -10.80 -31.30
C LYS A 117 10.49 -12.15 -31.86
N ARG A 118 9.62 -12.84 -32.61
CA ARG A 118 9.93 -14.16 -33.20
C ARG A 118 11.10 -14.08 -34.19
N ASP A 119 11.14 -13.05 -35.02
CA ASP A 119 12.19 -12.88 -36.03
C ASP A 119 13.55 -12.59 -35.36
N THR A 120 13.55 -11.84 -34.25
CA THR A 120 14.74 -11.56 -33.44
C THR A 120 15.22 -12.80 -32.69
N ASP A 121 14.32 -13.62 -32.15
CA ASP A 121 14.65 -14.87 -31.45
C ASP A 121 15.14 -15.93 -32.43
N SER A 122 14.61 -15.98 -33.65
CA SER A 122 15.03 -16.90 -34.72
C SER A 122 16.41 -16.57 -35.27
N SER A 123 16.82 -15.30 -35.29
CA SER A 123 18.15 -14.86 -35.73
C SER A 123 19.27 -15.23 -34.76
N ARG A 124 18.94 -15.58 -33.51
CA ARG A 124 19.91 -16.02 -32.49
C ARG A 124 20.17 -17.53 -32.44
N SER A 125 19.45 -18.33 -33.28
CA SER A 125 19.46 -19.81 -33.20
C SER A 125 19.74 -20.49 -34.53
N ALA A 126 20.66 -20.02 -35.36
CA ALA A 126 21.04 -20.74 -36.57
C ALA A 126 22.52 -21.17 -36.56
N PRO A 127 22.84 -22.47 -36.50
CA PRO A 127 24.09 -22.95 -37.10
C PRO A 127 23.86 -23.30 -38.57
N MET A 128 24.82 -22.89 -39.40
CA MET A 128 24.94 -23.26 -40.82
C MET A 128 24.98 -24.78 -41.01
N VAL A 129 24.21 -25.33 -41.92
CA VAL A 129 24.67 -26.43 -42.82
C VAL A 129 23.89 -26.40 -44.12
N SER A 130 24.59 -26.64 -45.21
CA SER A 130 24.31 -26.51 -46.62
C SER A 130 23.45 -27.61 -47.22
N THR A 131 22.66 -27.21 -48.24
CA THR A 131 22.33 -27.90 -49.55
C THR A 131 22.20 -29.43 -49.63
N GLU A 132 21.09 -29.99 -50.08
CA GLU A 132 20.87 -30.37 -51.48
C GLU A 132 19.49 -30.97 -51.72
N SER A 133 19.12 -30.86 -52.95
CA SER A 133 17.91 -31.17 -53.70
C SER A 133 17.42 -32.61 -53.68
N GLY A 134 16.11 -32.82 -53.97
CA GLY A 134 15.62 -34.10 -54.47
C GLY A 134 14.11 -34.30 -54.45
N LEU A 135 13.50 -34.11 -55.57
CA LEU A 135 12.17 -34.29 -56.07
C LEU A 135 11.43 -35.61 -55.74
N SER A 136 10.12 -35.49 -55.65
CA SER A 136 9.06 -36.23 -56.40
C SER A 136 8.26 -37.33 -55.71
N SER A 137 7.00 -37.06 -55.58
CA SER A 137 5.80 -37.77 -56.12
C SER A 137 5.22 -39.04 -55.53
N ALA A 138 4.00 -38.94 -55.25
CA ALA A 138 2.86 -39.80 -55.66
C ALA A 138 2.12 -40.67 -54.63
N SER A 139 0.87 -40.35 -54.64
CA SER A 139 -0.32 -40.96 -54.05
C SER A 139 -0.45 -42.48 -54.18
N LYS A 140 -1.12 -43.12 -53.23
CA LYS A 140 -2.26 -43.98 -53.52
C LYS A 140 -3.13 -44.34 -52.31
N VAL A 141 -4.40 -44.10 -52.47
CA VAL A 141 -5.56 -44.51 -51.68
C VAL A 141 -5.82 -46.01 -51.85
N VAL A 142 -6.23 -46.73 -50.79
CA VAL A 142 -7.28 -47.75 -50.81
C VAL A 142 -7.84 -48.03 -49.42
N GLN A 143 -9.14 -48.01 -49.30
CA GLN A 143 -10.01 -48.41 -48.18
C GLN A 143 -10.54 -49.84 -48.37
N PRO A 144 -11.51 -50.37 -47.57
CA PRO A 144 -11.35 -51.13 -46.34
C PRO A 144 -11.89 -52.55 -46.45
N SER A 145 -11.74 -53.38 -45.45
CA SER A 145 -12.60 -54.55 -45.26
C SER A 145 -12.75 -55.00 -43.82
N GLN A 146 -13.98 -55.28 -43.44
CA GLN A 146 -14.48 -55.74 -42.16
C GLN A 146 -14.17 -57.23 -41.92
N ALA A 147 -13.98 -57.63 -40.67
CA ALA A 147 -14.42 -58.93 -40.14
C ALA A 147 -14.46 -59.00 -38.62
N GLN A 148 -15.43 -59.72 -38.12
CA GLN A 148 -15.96 -59.85 -36.77
C GLN A 148 -15.12 -60.74 -35.83
N PRO A 149 -15.50 -60.89 -34.51
CA PRO A 149 -14.62 -61.29 -33.43
C PRO A 149 -14.65 -62.80 -33.13
N ALA A 150 -13.55 -63.27 -32.61
CA ALA A 150 -13.49 -64.57 -31.98
C ALA A 150 -12.88 -64.53 -30.61
N HIS A 151 -13.62 -65.06 -29.63
CA HIS A 151 -13.15 -65.30 -28.27
C HIS A 151 -12.03 -66.36 -28.25
N THR A 152 -10.90 -66.05 -27.56
CA THR A 152 -9.98 -67.10 -27.19
C THR A 152 -9.38 -66.84 -25.82
N SER A 153 -9.39 -67.89 -25.01
CA SER A 153 -8.97 -68.02 -23.63
C SER A 153 -7.44 -67.85 -23.42
N SER A 154 -7.12 -67.46 -22.20
CA SER A 154 -5.85 -66.98 -21.70
C SER A 154 -4.64 -67.97 -21.67
N SER A 155 -4.77 -69.14 -22.31
CA SER A 155 -3.67 -70.14 -22.34
C SER A 155 -2.86 -70.15 -23.66
N ALA A 156 -3.25 -69.36 -24.66
CA ALA A 156 -2.52 -69.32 -25.95
C ALA A 156 -1.38 -68.27 -26.00
N VAL A 157 -1.35 -67.33 -25.04
CA VAL A 157 -0.39 -66.22 -25.04
C VAL A 157 1.03 -66.65 -24.63
N VAL A 158 1.16 -67.69 -23.80
CA VAL A 158 2.48 -68.16 -23.32
C VAL A 158 3.22 -68.99 -24.38
N ALA A 159 2.49 -69.65 -25.31
CA ALA A 159 3.12 -70.45 -26.35
C ALA A 159 3.61 -69.62 -27.56
N ALA A 160 2.93 -68.53 -27.88
CA ALA A 160 3.30 -67.60 -28.97
C ALA A 160 4.56 -66.78 -28.67
N ALA A 161 4.85 -66.54 -27.38
CA ALA A 161 6.00 -65.76 -26.91
C ALA A 161 7.34 -66.42 -27.16
N ARG A 162 7.39 -67.76 -27.40
CA ARG A 162 8.64 -68.49 -27.68
C ARG A 162 9.06 -68.46 -29.13
N GLN A 163 8.19 -68.16 -30.06
CA GLN A 163 8.52 -68.16 -31.50
C GLN A 163 8.78 -66.79 -32.13
N ASN A 164 8.48 -65.69 -31.46
CA ASN A 164 8.67 -64.37 -32.04
C ASN A 164 9.29 -63.36 -31.05
N LYS A 165 10.57 -63.54 -30.77
CA LYS A 165 11.34 -62.70 -29.85
C LYS A 165 11.30 -61.20 -30.23
N LEU A 166 11.12 -60.88 -31.51
CA LEU A 166 11.01 -59.49 -31.99
C LEU A 166 9.65 -58.85 -31.64
N GLY A 167 8.56 -59.63 -31.76
CA GLY A 167 7.18 -59.14 -31.47
C GLY A 167 6.96 -58.92 -29.95
N VAL A 168 7.52 -59.77 -29.09
CA VAL A 168 7.47 -59.61 -27.63
C VAL A 168 8.30 -58.41 -27.21
N GLY A 169 9.45 -58.17 -27.83
CA GLY A 169 10.28 -57.01 -27.59
C GLY A 169 9.58 -55.69 -27.94
N ILE A 170 8.90 -55.64 -29.07
CA ILE A 170 8.11 -54.46 -29.54
C ILE A 170 6.89 -54.22 -28.60
N ALA A 171 6.16 -55.30 -28.26
CA ALA A 171 5.01 -55.17 -27.32
C ALA A 171 5.41 -54.70 -25.95
N SER A 172 6.56 -55.21 -25.44
CA SER A 172 7.14 -54.78 -24.15
C SER A 172 7.61 -53.31 -24.21
N LEU A 173 8.21 -52.87 -25.32
CA LEU A 173 8.62 -51.48 -25.53
C LEU A 173 7.44 -50.55 -25.59
N VAL A 174 6.37 -50.93 -26.30
CA VAL A 174 5.11 -50.11 -26.37
C VAL A 174 4.45 -50.03 -24.99
N ALA A 175 4.39 -51.17 -24.24
CA ALA A 175 3.85 -51.14 -22.88
C ALA A 175 4.68 -50.26 -21.95
N LEU A 176 6.01 -50.29 -22.07
CA LEU A 176 6.93 -49.46 -21.28
C LEU A 176 6.78 -47.95 -21.65
N LEU A 177 6.59 -47.63 -22.92
CA LEU A 177 6.33 -46.28 -23.38
C LEU A 177 4.96 -45.76 -22.91
N LEU A 178 3.94 -46.62 -22.86
CA LEU A 178 2.62 -46.24 -22.33
C LEU A 178 2.68 -46.06 -20.82
N VAL A 179 3.40 -46.87 -20.07
CA VAL A 179 3.62 -46.68 -18.64
C VAL A 179 4.45 -45.42 -18.37
N ALA A 180 5.51 -45.21 -19.17
CA ALA A 180 6.32 -43.98 -19.05
C ALA A 180 5.51 -42.74 -19.42
N GLY A 181 4.65 -42.80 -20.45
CA GLY A 181 3.73 -41.73 -20.83
C GLY A 181 2.68 -41.46 -19.75
N ALA A 182 2.10 -42.52 -19.16
CA ALA A 182 1.18 -42.38 -18.03
C ALA A 182 1.86 -41.83 -16.77
N ALA A 183 3.08 -42.29 -16.46
CA ALA A 183 3.89 -41.80 -15.35
C ALA A 183 4.29 -40.31 -15.58
N TYR A 184 4.69 -39.96 -16.80
CA TYR A 184 4.98 -38.58 -17.18
C TYR A 184 3.71 -37.70 -17.16
N GLY A 185 2.56 -38.21 -17.63
CA GLY A 185 1.27 -37.55 -17.53
C GLY A 185 0.86 -37.30 -16.07
N LEU A 186 1.03 -38.35 -15.22
CA LEU A 186 0.75 -38.23 -13.80
C LEU A 186 1.75 -37.30 -13.12
N TYR A 187 3.03 -37.39 -13.45
CA TYR A 187 4.09 -36.49 -12.97
C TYR A 187 3.79 -35.05 -13.40
N SER A 188 3.48 -34.78 -14.68
CA SER A 188 3.15 -33.45 -15.16
C SER A 188 1.84 -32.93 -14.58
N PHE A 189 0.87 -33.78 -14.27
CA PHE A 189 -0.38 -33.41 -13.59
C PHE A 189 -0.15 -33.07 -12.11
N VAL A 190 0.67 -33.86 -11.40
CA VAL A 190 0.99 -33.65 -9.98
C VAL A 190 1.97 -32.51 -9.76
N PHE A 191 2.93 -32.32 -10.67
CA PHE A 191 3.98 -31.28 -10.59
C PHE A 191 3.74 -30.11 -11.55
N ARG A 192 2.56 -30.02 -12.16
CA ARG A 192 2.19 -28.80 -12.90
C ARG A 192 2.28 -27.63 -11.92
N ALA A 193 3.18 -26.70 -12.19
CA ALA A 193 3.29 -25.48 -11.41
C ALA A 193 1.88 -24.85 -11.29
N ARG A 194 1.36 -24.77 -10.07
CA ARG A 194 0.07 -24.11 -9.86
C ARG A 194 0.20 -22.68 -10.35
N PRO A 195 -0.78 -22.14 -11.06
CA PRO A 195 -0.75 -20.74 -11.45
C PRO A 195 -0.60 -19.90 -10.18
N VAL A 196 0.35 -18.99 -10.20
CA VAL A 196 0.62 -18.08 -9.09
C VAL A 196 -0.50 -17.04 -9.07
N PRO A 197 -1.28 -16.93 -7.98
CA PRO A 197 -2.40 -15.99 -7.91
C PRO A 197 -1.93 -14.56 -8.08
N PHE A 198 -2.67 -13.73 -8.79
CA PHE A 198 -2.37 -12.31 -9.02
C PHE A 198 -0.95 -12.04 -9.54
N GLN A 199 -0.39 -12.95 -10.35
CA GLN A 199 0.88 -12.70 -11.03
C GLN A 199 0.71 -11.63 -12.13
N ASN A 200 -0.42 -11.65 -12.82
CA ASN A 200 -0.85 -10.63 -13.76
C ASN A 200 -2.30 -10.28 -13.44
N PHE A 201 -2.57 -9.05 -13.11
CA PHE A 201 -3.90 -8.58 -12.78
C PHE A 201 -4.15 -7.19 -13.37
N SER A 202 -5.41 -6.84 -13.55
CA SER A 202 -5.86 -5.49 -13.84
C SER A 202 -6.42 -4.84 -12.59
N VAL A 203 -6.28 -3.52 -12.48
CA VAL A 203 -6.86 -2.72 -11.38
C VAL A 203 -7.98 -1.88 -11.95
N ASN A 204 -9.19 -2.09 -11.48
CA ASN A 204 -10.38 -1.37 -11.90
C ASN A 204 -10.92 -0.55 -10.72
N LYS A 205 -11.06 0.77 -10.90
CA LYS A 205 -11.63 1.67 -9.90
C LYS A 205 -13.15 1.45 -9.84
N VAL A 206 -13.66 1.14 -8.65
CA VAL A 206 -15.07 0.84 -8.40
C VAL A 206 -15.81 2.08 -7.92
N THR A 207 -15.18 2.90 -7.07
CA THR A 207 -15.75 4.18 -6.60
C THR A 207 -14.87 5.34 -7.02
N GLU A 208 -15.44 6.54 -7.06
CA GLU A 208 -14.75 7.80 -7.36
C GLU A 208 -15.17 8.87 -6.33
N THR A 209 -15.51 8.43 -5.11
CA THR A 209 -16.01 9.31 -4.07
C THR A 209 -14.90 9.94 -3.24
N GLY A 210 -13.69 9.35 -3.28
CA GLY A 210 -12.52 9.81 -2.52
C GLY A 210 -12.63 9.56 -1.00
N ASN A 211 -13.67 8.88 -0.51
CA ASN A 211 -13.96 8.77 0.91
C ASN A 211 -14.47 7.37 1.34
N ALA A 212 -14.16 6.33 0.58
CA ALA A 212 -14.41 4.95 0.95
C ALA A 212 -13.44 4.49 2.06
N THR A 213 -13.92 3.75 3.05
CA THR A 213 -13.08 3.34 4.20
C THR A 213 -12.97 1.83 4.39
N LEU A 214 -13.99 1.06 4.06
CA LEU A 214 -14.05 -0.39 4.19
C LEU A 214 -14.68 -1.01 2.95
N VAL A 215 -14.34 -2.28 2.68
CA VAL A 215 -14.86 -3.00 1.52
C VAL A 215 -15.07 -4.49 1.82
N ALA A 216 -16.12 -5.06 1.23
CA ALA A 216 -16.30 -6.50 1.10
C ALA A 216 -16.86 -6.84 -0.29
N ILE A 217 -16.37 -7.92 -0.89
CA ILE A 217 -16.93 -8.47 -2.14
C ILE A 217 -17.81 -9.68 -1.82
N SER A 218 -18.93 -9.81 -2.54
CA SER A 218 -19.77 -11.00 -2.41
C SER A 218 -19.05 -12.26 -2.90
N PRO A 219 -19.35 -13.45 -2.35
CA PRO A 219 -18.74 -14.70 -2.77
C PRO A 219 -18.80 -14.96 -4.29
N ASP A 220 -19.87 -14.55 -4.96
CA ASP A 220 -20.06 -14.69 -6.41
C ASP A 220 -19.42 -13.55 -7.24
N GLY A 221 -18.77 -12.58 -6.59
CA GLY A 221 -18.10 -11.45 -7.22
C GLY A 221 -19.02 -10.38 -7.82
N LYS A 222 -20.34 -10.49 -7.66
CA LYS A 222 -21.29 -9.58 -8.29
C LYS A 222 -21.58 -8.30 -7.52
N TYR A 223 -21.35 -8.31 -6.22
CA TYR A 223 -21.63 -7.17 -5.35
C TYR A 223 -20.42 -6.76 -4.55
N ILE A 224 -20.26 -5.46 -4.37
CA ILE A 224 -19.28 -4.85 -3.47
C ILE A 224 -20.02 -4.01 -2.44
N LEU A 225 -19.83 -4.36 -1.17
CA LEU A 225 -20.28 -3.58 -0.03
C LEU A 225 -19.16 -2.64 0.38
N HIS A 226 -19.46 -1.36 0.55
CA HIS A 226 -18.45 -0.40 0.98
C HIS A 226 -19.03 0.67 1.90
N VAL A 227 -18.17 1.19 2.76
CA VAL A 227 -18.50 2.29 3.67
C VAL A 227 -17.98 3.60 3.09
N VAL A 228 -18.84 4.60 3.09
CA VAL A 228 -18.51 5.98 2.69
C VAL A 228 -18.54 6.85 3.94
N LYS A 229 -17.45 7.61 4.19
CA LYS A 229 -17.33 8.57 5.29
C LYS A 229 -17.40 9.99 4.75
N ASP A 230 -18.43 10.75 5.11
CA ASP A 230 -18.58 12.15 4.73
C ASP A 230 -19.04 12.98 5.94
N LYS A 231 -18.34 14.08 6.20
CA LYS A 231 -18.66 15.04 7.28
C LYS A 231 -18.92 14.38 8.64
N GLY A 232 -18.09 13.39 9.00
CA GLY A 232 -18.16 12.64 10.25
C GLY A 232 -19.34 11.68 10.36
N GLN A 233 -20.12 11.51 9.32
CA GLN A 233 -21.11 10.47 9.19
C GLN A 233 -20.60 9.35 8.32
N GLN A 234 -21.05 8.12 8.59
CA GLN A 234 -20.73 6.98 7.75
C GLN A 234 -22.01 6.33 7.23
N SER A 235 -21.97 5.91 5.99
CA SER A 235 -23.08 5.25 5.28
C SER A 235 -22.59 3.98 4.60
N LEU A 236 -23.48 3.00 4.43
CA LEU A 236 -23.18 1.71 3.84
C LEU A 236 -23.84 1.61 2.45
N TRP A 237 -23.06 1.25 1.45
CA TRP A 237 -23.47 1.17 0.06
C TRP A 237 -23.19 -0.20 -0.54
N LEU A 238 -24.10 -0.65 -1.40
CA LEU A 238 -24.00 -1.88 -2.18
C LEU A 238 -23.87 -1.53 -3.66
N ARG A 239 -22.72 -1.88 -4.25
CA ARG A 239 -22.46 -1.72 -5.68
C ARG A 239 -22.66 -3.04 -6.40
N ASN A 240 -23.48 -3.05 -7.44
CA ASN A 240 -23.56 -4.17 -8.37
C ASN A 240 -22.48 -4.01 -9.43
N VAL A 241 -21.50 -4.91 -9.46
CA VAL A 241 -20.33 -4.83 -10.35
C VAL A 241 -20.72 -4.93 -11.83
N PRO A 242 -21.53 -5.92 -12.28
CA PRO A 242 -21.94 -6.03 -13.68
C PRO A 242 -22.71 -4.85 -14.23
N THR A 243 -23.60 -4.24 -13.45
CA THR A 243 -24.46 -3.14 -13.91
C THR A 243 -23.96 -1.77 -13.54
N ASN A 244 -22.89 -1.71 -12.73
CA ASN A 244 -22.31 -0.48 -12.20
C ASN A 244 -23.30 0.37 -11.37
N SER A 245 -24.42 -0.23 -10.90
CA SER A 245 -25.41 0.48 -10.10
C SER A 245 -24.99 0.50 -8.62
N ASN A 246 -25.28 1.61 -7.92
CA ASN A 246 -24.95 1.79 -6.52
C ASN A 246 -26.22 2.04 -5.71
N THR A 247 -26.44 1.28 -4.65
CA THR A 247 -27.63 1.36 -3.80
C THR A 247 -27.21 1.61 -2.35
N GLN A 248 -27.81 2.59 -1.72
CA GLN A 248 -27.59 2.87 -0.29
C GLN A 248 -28.32 1.82 0.56
N VAL A 249 -27.56 1.11 1.41
CA VAL A 249 -28.11 0.10 2.33
C VAL A 249 -28.41 0.72 3.69
N MET A 250 -27.49 1.56 4.20
CA MET A 250 -27.64 2.29 5.45
C MET A 250 -27.43 3.78 5.20
N PRO A 251 -28.32 4.64 5.76
CA PRO A 251 -28.19 6.08 5.62
C PRO A 251 -26.94 6.61 6.35
N PRO A 252 -26.50 7.85 6.04
CA PRO A 252 -25.45 8.53 6.79
C PRO A 252 -25.87 8.71 8.26
N GLU A 253 -25.05 8.20 9.18
CA GLU A 253 -25.22 8.31 10.62
C GLU A 253 -23.89 8.64 11.28
N PRO A 254 -23.88 9.29 12.47
CA PRO A 254 -22.65 9.58 13.21
C PRO A 254 -22.10 8.34 13.93
N VAL A 255 -21.91 7.25 13.21
CA VAL A 255 -21.44 5.94 13.70
C VAL A 255 -20.09 5.64 13.09
N GLU A 256 -19.37 4.64 13.65
CA GLU A 256 -18.11 4.16 13.12
C GLU A 256 -18.24 2.68 12.72
N TYR A 257 -18.11 2.40 11.41
CA TYR A 257 -17.98 1.03 10.92
C TYR A 257 -16.54 0.55 11.08
N ILE A 258 -16.35 -0.62 11.69
CA ILE A 258 -15.03 -1.23 11.96
C ILE A 258 -14.77 -2.37 10.99
N GLY A 259 -15.80 -3.01 10.48
CA GLY A 259 -15.68 -4.12 9.55
C GLY A 259 -16.99 -4.43 8.85
N VAL A 260 -16.88 -4.91 7.60
CA VAL A 260 -18.03 -5.30 6.78
C VAL A 260 -17.72 -6.64 6.10
N ARG A 261 -18.73 -7.54 6.04
CA ARG A 261 -18.60 -8.86 5.39
C ARG A 261 -19.93 -9.30 4.79
N PHE A 262 -19.87 -10.07 3.72
CA PHE A 262 -21.02 -10.88 3.28
C PHE A 262 -21.07 -12.19 4.03
N SER A 263 -22.27 -12.74 4.24
CA SER A 263 -22.42 -14.14 4.60
C SER A 263 -21.93 -15.05 3.45
N PRO A 264 -21.43 -16.27 3.72
CA PRO A 264 -20.95 -17.19 2.67
C PRO A 264 -22.00 -17.53 1.61
N ASP A 265 -23.29 -17.47 1.94
CA ASP A 265 -24.42 -17.67 1.02
C ASP A 265 -24.87 -16.40 0.29
N ALA A 266 -24.18 -15.26 0.52
CA ALA A 266 -24.47 -13.93 -0.02
C ALA A 266 -25.88 -13.38 0.31
N ASN A 267 -26.61 -13.94 1.26
CA ASN A 267 -27.96 -13.49 1.61
C ASN A 267 -27.98 -12.36 2.63
N TYR A 268 -26.91 -12.22 3.43
CA TYR A 268 -26.82 -11.25 4.49
C TYR A 268 -25.54 -10.45 4.43
N LEU A 269 -25.65 -9.20 4.87
CA LEU A 269 -24.55 -8.30 5.21
C LEU A 269 -24.33 -8.35 6.71
N TYR A 270 -23.06 -8.49 7.12
CA TYR A 270 -22.63 -8.37 8.49
C TYR A 270 -21.71 -7.18 8.62
N PHE A 271 -21.91 -6.37 9.64
CA PHE A 271 -21.06 -5.22 9.89
C PHE A 271 -20.89 -4.96 11.38
N VAL A 272 -19.66 -4.63 11.76
CA VAL A 272 -19.32 -4.20 13.11
C VAL A 272 -19.40 -2.70 13.16
N ARG A 273 -20.14 -2.16 14.14
CA ARG A 273 -20.42 -0.73 14.24
C ARG A 273 -20.33 -0.26 15.69
N GLY A 274 -19.59 0.85 15.91
CA GLY A 274 -19.62 1.60 17.17
C GLY A 274 -20.73 2.65 17.16
N GLU A 275 -21.41 2.78 18.30
CA GLU A 275 -22.48 3.76 18.49
C GLU A 275 -21.94 5.01 19.22
N PRO A 276 -22.46 6.22 18.94
CA PRO A 276 -22.02 7.42 19.61
C PRO A 276 -22.15 7.35 21.12
N GLY A 277 -21.04 7.61 21.84
CA GLY A 277 -21.00 7.62 23.30
C GLY A 277 -21.03 6.25 23.97
N GLN A 278 -20.95 5.17 23.20
CA GLN A 278 -20.80 3.80 23.70
C GLN A 278 -19.35 3.35 23.51
N PRO A 279 -18.68 2.77 24.50
CA PRO A 279 -17.37 2.18 24.33
C PRO A 279 -17.41 0.87 23.56
N GLU A 280 -18.52 0.09 23.71
CA GLU A 280 -18.69 -1.19 23.05
C GLU A 280 -19.06 -1.03 21.58
N LYS A 281 -18.62 -1.97 20.77
CA LYS A 281 -18.97 -2.10 19.36
C LYS A 281 -19.85 -3.34 19.16
N TYR A 282 -20.73 -3.31 18.20
CA TYR A 282 -21.76 -4.30 18.01
C TYR A 282 -21.71 -4.91 16.62
N LEU A 283 -21.86 -6.23 16.52
CA LEU A 283 -22.10 -6.91 15.26
C LEU A 283 -23.57 -6.85 14.88
N TYR A 284 -23.86 -6.34 13.71
CA TYR A 284 -25.19 -6.32 13.10
C TYR A 284 -25.26 -7.26 11.90
N ARG A 285 -26.46 -7.74 11.61
CA ARG A 285 -26.83 -8.49 10.40
C ARG A 285 -28.01 -7.80 9.71
N ALA A 286 -27.93 -7.62 8.40
CA ALA A 286 -29.04 -7.13 7.58
C ALA A 286 -29.18 -7.98 6.31
N PRO A 287 -30.40 -8.13 5.72
CA PRO A 287 -30.53 -8.73 4.39
C PRO A 287 -29.78 -7.93 3.33
N VAL A 288 -29.20 -8.61 2.34
CA VAL A 288 -28.38 -7.95 1.28
C VAL A 288 -29.18 -6.92 0.47
N LEU A 289 -30.47 -7.16 0.26
CA LEU A 289 -31.35 -6.25 -0.49
C LEU A 289 -31.92 -5.11 0.36
N GLY A 290 -31.41 -4.90 1.56
CA GLY A 290 -31.91 -3.91 2.52
C GLY A 290 -32.91 -4.48 3.50
N GLY A 291 -33.12 -3.77 4.60
CA GLY A 291 -34.00 -4.14 5.70
C GLY A 291 -33.48 -3.63 7.04
N THR A 292 -34.24 -3.83 8.10
CA THR A 292 -33.84 -3.40 9.44
C THR A 292 -32.69 -4.25 9.96
N PRO A 293 -31.54 -3.66 10.32
CA PRO A 293 -30.43 -4.37 10.92
C PRO A 293 -30.81 -5.01 12.26
N GLN A 294 -30.33 -6.20 12.48
CA GLN A 294 -30.50 -6.92 13.74
C GLN A 294 -29.16 -7.01 14.46
N LYS A 295 -29.09 -6.63 15.73
CA LYS A 295 -27.90 -6.81 16.57
C LYS A 295 -27.75 -8.31 16.86
N VAL A 296 -26.56 -8.86 16.59
CA VAL A 296 -26.26 -10.30 16.75
C VAL A 296 -25.35 -10.53 17.93
N ILE A 297 -24.27 -9.76 18.06
CA ILE A 297 -23.27 -9.90 19.12
C ILE A 297 -22.96 -8.51 19.68
N THR A 298 -22.74 -8.46 20.99
CA THR A 298 -22.22 -7.28 21.71
C THR A 298 -20.72 -7.44 21.91
N ASP A 299 -19.97 -6.34 21.87
CA ASP A 299 -18.55 -6.31 22.18
C ASP A 299 -17.68 -7.07 21.15
N VAL A 300 -17.57 -6.48 19.95
CA VAL A 300 -16.74 -6.99 18.84
C VAL A 300 -15.82 -5.87 18.38
N ASP A 301 -14.54 -5.96 18.65
CA ASP A 301 -13.60 -4.83 18.46
C ASP A 301 -12.99 -4.70 17.06
N PHE A 302 -13.00 -5.77 16.27
CA PHE A 302 -12.44 -5.77 14.92
C PHE A 302 -13.38 -6.47 13.94
N ASN A 303 -12.91 -6.69 12.73
CA ASN A 303 -13.62 -7.41 11.70
C ASN A 303 -13.84 -8.88 12.10
N ILE A 304 -14.89 -9.49 11.55
CA ILE A 304 -15.25 -10.90 11.78
C ILE A 304 -14.78 -11.77 10.61
N THR A 305 -14.70 -13.08 10.85
CA THR A 305 -14.51 -14.09 9.81
C THR A 305 -15.52 -15.24 9.98
N PHE A 306 -16.00 -15.76 8.85
CA PHE A 306 -16.88 -16.93 8.86
C PHE A 306 -16.09 -18.25 8.78
N SER A 307 -16.60 -19.30 9.45
CA SER A 307 -16.19 -20.65 9.10
C SER A 307 -16.67 -21.00 7.69
N PRO A 308 -15.96 -21.89 6.95
CA PRO A 308 -16.32 -22.23 5.57
C PRO A 308 -17.74 -22.79 5.40
N ASP A 309 -18.29 -23.43 6.43
CA ASP A 309 -19.67 -23.94 6.47
C ASP A 309 -20.72 -22.85 6.75
N GLY A 310 -20.26 -21.61 7.04
CA GLY A 310 -21.14 -20.47 7.33
C GLY A 310 -21.88 -20.53 8.67
N ARG A 311 -21.59 -21.53 9.53
CA ARG A 311 -22.33 -21.75 10.78
C ARG A 311 -21.74 -21.07 11.99
N ARG A 312 -20.46 -20.66 11.90
CA ARG A 312 -19.72 -20.04 13.00
C ARG A 312 -19.05 -18.76 12.54
N LEU A 313 -18.84 -17.87 13.51
CA LEU A 313 -18.04 -16.65 13.38
C LEU A 313 -16.82 -16.74 14.31
N ALA A 314 -15.70 -16.14 13.89
CA ALA A 314 -14.62 -15.85 14.81
C ALA A 314 -14.37 -14.34 14.84
N TYR A 315 -14.10 -13.80 16.02
CA TYR A 315 -13.89 -12.38 16.26
C TYR A 315 -13.00 -12.15 17.47
N PHE A 316 -12.51 -10.94 17.57
CA PHE A 316 -11.63 -10.47 18.63
C PHE A 316 -12.42 -9.57 19.60
N VAL A 317 -12.13 -9.71 20.90
CA VAL A 317 -12.67 -8.85 21.96
C VAL A 317 -11.51 -8.35 22.79
N ASP A 318 -11.47 -7.04 23.00
CA ASP A 318 -10.41 -6.35 23.74
C ASP A 318 -10.96 -5.74 25.02
N ASN A 319 -10.14 -5.73 26.07
CA ASN A 319 -10.47 -5.08 27.35
C ASN A 319 -11.78 -5.54 28.02
N SER A 320 -12.30 -6.71 27.68
CA SER A 320 -13.55 -7.23 28.21
C SER A 320 -13.48 -8.76 28.48
N PRO A 321 -13.90 -9.26 29.67
CA PRO A 321 -14.37 -8.49 30.81
C PRO A 321 -13.23 -7.83 31.63
N GLU A 322 -11.98 -8.14 31.34
CA GLU A 322 -10.80 -7.63 32.06
C GLU A 322 -10.02 -6.65 31.18
N ILE A 323 -9.75 -5.44 31.75
CA ILE A 323 -8.93 -4.41 31.09
C ILE A 323 -7.49 -4.94 30.91
N GLY A 324 -6.88 -4.69 29.75
CA GLY A 324 -5.52 -5.16 29.40
C GLY A 324 -5.46 -6.62 28.93
N LYS A 325 -6.63 -7.26 28.73
CA LYS A 325 -6.70 -8.62 28.19
C LYS A 325 -7.55 -8.69 26.92
N PHE A 326 -7.18 -9.61 26.04
CA PHE A 326 -7.95 -9.91 24.83
C PHE A 326 -8.50 -11.34 24.84
N ARG A 327 -9.51 -11.59 24.02
CA ARG A 327 -10.07 -12.90 23.71
C ARG A 327 -10.27 -13.08 22.20
N LEU A 328 -9.85 -14.23 21.67
CA LEU A 328 -10.31 -14.72 20.38
C LEU A 328 -11.51 -15.65 20.64
N VAL A 329 -12.65 -15.29 20.11
CA VAL A 329 -13.93 -15.97 20.38
C VAL A 329 -14.48 -16.59 19.11
N VAL A 330 -15.05 -17.79 19.23
CA VAL A 330 -15.87 -18.44 18.20
C VAL A 330 -17.32 -18.46 18.67
N TYR A 331 -18.21 -17.95 17.82
CA TYR A 331 -19.65 -17.86 18.04
C TYR A 331 -20.42 -18.78 17.10
N SER A 332 -21.35 -19.54 17.61
CA SER A 332 -22.27 -20.38 16.83
C SER A 332 -23.50 -19.57 16.41
N LEU A 333 -23.74 -19.43 15.12
CA LEU A 333 -24.94 -18.74 14.60
C LEU A 333 -26.24 -19.55 14.82
N GLU A 334 -26.15 -20.87 15.03
CA GLU A 334 -27.28 -21.74 15.25
C GLU A 334 -27.70 -21.76 16.71
N THR A 335 -26.75 -21.87 17.65
CA THR A 335 -27.01 -22.00 19.07
C THR A 335 -26.86 -20.70 19.87
N ALA A 336 -26.30 -19.66 19.26
CA ALA A 336 -25.92 -18.41 19.91
C ALA A 336 -24.93 -18.60 21.08
N GLU A 337 -24.12 -19.67 21.03
CA GLU A 337 -23.10 -19.95 22.03
C GLU A 337 -21.77 -19.40 21.67
N GLU A 338 -21.07 -18.81 22.64
CA GLU A 338 -19.70 -18.32 22.54
C GLU A 338 -18.71 -19.30 23.14
N LYS A 339 -17.61 -19.52 22.44
CA LYS A 339 -16.45 -20.26 22.93
C LYS A 339 -15.21 -19.42 22.81
N THR A 340 -14.60 -19.06 23.93
CA THR A 340 -13.25 -18.43 23.92
C THR A 340 -12.22 -19.49 23.56
N LEU A 341 -11.47 -19.26 22.47
CA LEU A 341 -10.39 -20.15 22.02
C LEU A 341 -9.05 -19.78 22.65
N VAL A 342 -8.76 -18.48 22.71
CA VAL A 342 -7.47 -17.94 23.21
C VAL A 342 -7.78 -16.73 24.07
N THR A 343 -7.02 -16.60 25.16
CA THR A 343 -6.94 -15.38 25.98
C THR A 343 -5.49 -14.98 26.10
N GLY A 344 -5.22 -13.69 26.20
CA GLY A 344 -3.89 -13.14 26.39
C GLY A 344 -3.93 -11.71 26.88
N THR A 345 -2.75 -11.09 26.94
CA THR A 345 -2.59 -9.67 27.28
C THR A 345 -2.52 -8.83 26.01
N GLU A 346 -2.87 -7.55 26.08
CA GLU A 346 -2.81 -6.62 24.94
C GLU A 346 -1.43 -6.57 24.28
N ASP A 347 -0.35 -6.83 25.03
CA ASP A 347 1.00 -6.87 24.49
C ASP A 347 1.23 -7.96 23.42
N HIS A 348 0.29 -8.93 23.30
CA HIS A 348 0.37 -10.03 22.34
C HIS A 348 -1.01 -10.30 21.72
N ALA A 349 -1.77 -9.27 21.43
CA ALA A 349 -3.13 -9.41 20.92
C ALA A 349 -3.16 -10.08 19.53
N LEU A 350 -4.13 -11.00 19.35
CA LEU A 350 -4.41 -11.69 18.09
C LEU A 350 -5.52 -10.94 17.35
N ILE A 351 -5.16 -10.13 16.38
CA ILE A 351 -6.09 -9.29 15.62
C ILE A 351 -6.27 -9.80 14.17
N TYR A 352 -7.26 -9.29 13.45
CA TYR A 352 -7.60 -9.62 12.05
C TYR A 352 -7.75 -11.12 11.79
N PRO A 353 -8.68 -11.81 12.46
CA PRO A 353 -8.87 -13.24 12.26
C PRO A 353 -9.34 -13.57 10.84
N ALA A 354 -8.75 -14.61 10.24
CA ALA A 354 -9.14 -15.17 8.95
C ALA A 354 -9.25 -16.69 9.05
N TRP A 355 -10.45 -17.24 8.86
CA TRP A 355 -10.70 -18.67 8.92
C TRP A 355 -10.21 -19.37 7.65
N SER A 356 -9.45 -20.45 7.80
CA SER A 356 -8.95 -21.23 6.67
C SER A 356 -10.08 -21.93 5.89
N PRO A 357 -9.95 -22.12 4.58
CA PRO A 357 -10.98 -22.78 3.76
C PRO A 357 -11.27 -24.23 4.16
N ASP A 358 -10.35 -24.91 4.83
CA ASP A 358 -10.56 -26.27 5.35
C ASP A 358 -11.25 -26.31 6.72
N GLY A 359 -11.53 -25.14 7.31
CA GLY A 359 -12.24 -24.98 8.58
C GLY A 359 -11.47 -25.33 9.85
N LYS A 360 -10.15 -25.67 9.72
CA LYS A 360 -9.37 -26.16 10.85
C LYS A 360 -8.59 -25.08 11.59
N THR A 361 -8.26 -23.97 10.91
CA THR A 361 -7.34 -22.97 11.41
C THR A 361 -7.93 -21.59 11.31
N ILE A 362 -7.67 -20.74 12.29
CA ILE A 362 -7.91 -19.29 12.24
C ILE A 362 -6.55 -18.63 12.28
N VAL A 363 -6.19 -17.91 11.22
CA VAL A 363 -4.94 -17.14 11.18
C VAL A 363 -5.22 -15.74 11.70
N CYS A 364 -4.35 -15.25 12.58
CA CYS A 364 -4.40 -13.90 13.14
C CYS A 364 -3.04 -13.21 12.96
N VAL A 365 -3.07 -11.89 12.90
CA VAL A 365 -1.87 -11.06 13.07
C VAL A 365 -1.61 -10.90 14.56
N VAL A 366 -0.37 -11.11 14.99
CA VAL A 366 0.03 -10.75 16.36
C VAL A 366 0.37 -9.26 16.36
N TYR A 367 -0.36 -8.52 17.16
CA TYR A 367 -0.03 -7.15 17.51
C TYR A 367 0.79 -7.14 18.81
N GLN A 368 1.98 -6.57 18.75
CA GLN A 368 2.84 -6.38 19.90
C GLN A 368 3.31 -4.93 19.88
N PRO A 369 2.90 -4.09 20.85
CA PRO A 369 3.36 -2.72 20.94
C PRO A 369 4.90 -2.65 21.01
N GLY A 370 5.51 -1.80 20.19
CA GLY A 370 6.96 -1.66 20.13
C GLY A 370 7.70 -2.74 19.33
N ASP A 371 7.03 -3.76 18.78
CA ASP A 371 7.68 -4.71 17.88
C ASP A 371 7.55 -4.23 16.42
N VAL A 372 8.66 -4.24 15.70
CA VAL A 372 8.71 -3.95 14.27
C VAL A 372 8.47 -5.22 13.45
N LEU A 373 8.49 -6.37 14.12
CA LEU A 373 8.27 -7.68 13.54
C LEU A 373 6.85 -8.12 13.85
N SER A 374 6.01 -8.15 12.83
CA SER A 374 4.68 -8.77 12.95
C SER A 374 4.74 -10.24 12.58
N ARG A 375 3.89 -11.03 13.22
CA ARG A 375 3.76 -12.47 12.99
C ARG A 375 2.35 -12.83 12.56
N LEU A 376 2.25 -13.81 11.69
CA LEU A 376 1.01 -14.54 11.47
C LEU A 376 1.03 -15.79 12.36
N VAL A 377 0.01 -15.92 13.17
CA VAL A 377 -0.18 -17.08 14.05
C VAL A 377 -1.40 -17.85 13.60
N ALA A 378 -1.22 -19.15 13.39
CA ALA A 378 -2.26 -20.11 13.13
C ALA A 378 -2.80 -20.63 14.47
N VAL A 379 -4.09 -20.45 14.70
CA VAL A 379 -4.83 -20.95 15.87
C VAL A 379 -5.70 -22.12 15.44
N ASP A 380 -5.52 -23.27 16.04
CA ASP A 380 -6.39 -24.43 15.79
C ASP A 380 -7.82 -24.13 16.26
N ALA A 381 -8.78 -24.20 15.34
CA ALA A 381 -10.17 -23.77 15.56
C ALA A 381 -10.93 -24.62 16.60
N MET A 382 -10.41 -25.79 16.99
CA MET A 382 -11.03 -26.67 17.99
C MET A 382 -10.37 -26.50 19.35
N THR A 383 -9.02 -26.45 19.40
CA THR A 383 -8.26 -26.54 20.63
C THR A 383 -7.69 -25.19 21.10
N GLY A 384 -7.61 -24.19 20.22
CA GLY A 384 -6.96 -22.91 20.49
C GLY A 384 -5.43 -22.98 20.49
N LYS A 385 -4.82 -24.13 20.08
CA LYS A 385 -3.36 -24.27 20.01
C LYS A 385 -2.81 -23.30 18.95
N GLN A 386 -1.80 -22.54 19.34
CA GLN A 386 -1.16 -21.55 18.50
C GLN A 386 0.15 -22.08 17.89
N THR A 387 0.40 -21.73 16.63
CA THR A 387 1.65 -22.02 15.90
C THR A 387 2.01 -20.82 15.03
N VAL A 388 3.27 -20.36 15.08
CA VAL A 388 3.74 -19.28 14.20
C VAL A 388 3.77 -19.82 12.76
N LEU A 389 3.08 -19.13 11.87
CA LEU A 389 2.96 -19.48 10.46
C LEU A 389 3.96 -18.67 9.62
N PHE A 390 4.16 -17.42 9.97
CA PHE A 390 5.05 -16.53 9.23
C PHE A 390 5.56 -15.41 10.16
N GLU A 391 6.82 -15.03 10.01
CA GLU A 391 7.42 -13.85 10.63
C GLU A 391 7.84 -12.87 9.55
N SER A 392 7.38 -11.62 9.63
CA SER A 392 7.79 -10.63 8.67
C SER A 392 9.24 -10.18 8.94
N ASN A 393 10.06 -10.14 7.89
CA ASN A 393 11.44 -9.65 8.00
C ASN A 393 11.52 -8.11 7.93
N GLY A 394 10.70 -7.42 8.72
CA GLY A 394 10.71 -5.96 8.83
C GLY A 394 9.56 -5.25 8.13
N GLY A 395 8.36 -5.73 8.31
CA GLY A 395 7.12 -5.05 7.96
C GLY A 395 6.06 -5.33 9.02
N LEU A 396 5.26 -4.33 9.35
CA LEU A 396 4.06 -4.53 10.17
C LEU A 396 3.00 -5.14 9.27
N LEU A 397 2.37 -6.21 9.74
CA LEU A 397 1.27 -6.88 9.05
C LEU A 397 -0.05 -6.30 9.51
N ASP A 398 -0.99 -6.18 8.58
CA ASP A 398 -2.31 -5.62 8.79
C ASP A 398 -3.29 -6.38 7.89
N GLY A 399 -4.51 -6.67 8.34
CA GLY A 399 -5.53 -7.32 7.52
C GLY A 399 -5.11 -8.67 6.89
N THR A 400 -5.98 -9.65 6.92
CA THR A 400 -5.71 -10.98 6.35
C THR A 400 -6.92 -11.49 5.58
N ALA A 401 -6.70 -12.21 4.47
CA ALA A 401 -7.71 -12.96 3.74
C ALA A 401 -7.10 -14.23 3.15
N TRP A 402 -7.76 -15.37 3.32
CA TRP A 402 -7.33 -16.62 2.69
C TRP A 402 -7.65 -16.63 1.19
N LEU A 403 -6.73 -17.15 0.39
CA LEU A 403 -7.08 -17.63 -0.95
C LEU A 403 -8.06 -18.80 -0.82
N PRO A 404 -9.15 -18.85 -1.60
CA PRO A 404 -10.22 -19.84 -1.42
C PRO A 404 -9.77 -21.29 -1.58
N ASP A 405 -8.69 -21.53 -2.33
CA ASP A 405 -8.09 -22.86 -2.51
C ASP A 405 -7.15 -23.28 -1.37
N GLY A 406 -6.95 -22.41 -0.37
CA GLY A 406 -6.07 -22.64 0.78
C GLY A 406 -4.57 -22.64 0.43
N SER A 407 -4.17 -22.20 -0.76
CA SER A 407 -2.77 -22.19 -1.19
C SER A 407 -1.94 -21.10 -0.51
N GLY A 408 -2.57 -19.97 -0.11
CA GLY A 408 -1.91 -18.82 0.48
C GLY A 408 -2.85 -17.90 1.26
N LEU A 409 -2.26 -16.92 1.92
CA LEU A 409 -2.95 -15.80 2.55
C LEU A 409 -2.56 -14.50 1.85
N LEU A 410 -3.54 -13.65 1.61
CA LEU A 410 -3.33 -12.25 1.27
C LEU A 410 -3.21 -11.45 2.56
N VAL A 411 -2.20 -10.62 2.65
CA VAL A 411 -1.88 -9.84 3.86
C VAL A 411 -1.49 -8.44 3.44
N LEU A 412 -2.00 -7.44 4.15
CA LEU A 412 -1.51 -6.07 4.03
C LEU A 412 -0.21 -5.94 4.83
N SER A 413 0.79 -5.30 4.26
CA SER A 413 2.07 -5.10 4.91
C SER A 413 2.58 -3.67 4.71
N TRP A 414 2.89 -3.00 5.81
CA TRP A 414 3.68 -1.79 5.84
C TRP A 414 5.13 -2.19 5.58
N SER A 415 5.53 -2.25 4.31
CA SER A 415 6.84 -2.75 3.93
C SER A 415 7.92 -1.68 4.07
N ARG A 416 9.17 -2.14 4.16
CA ARG A 416 10.36 -1.28 4.08
C ARG A 416 10.47 -0.54 2.77
N ASP A 417 10.15 -1.22 1.66
CA ASP A 417 10.24 -0.64 0.33
C ASP A 417 9.29 0.55 0.17
N SER A 418 8.21 0.58 0.96
CA SER A 418 7.30 1.70 1.07
C SER A 418 7.66 2.67 2.19
N ASN A 419 8.77 2.46 2.88
CA ASN A 419 9.19 3.28 4.00
C ASN A 419 8.19 3.29 5.18
N PHE A 420 7.47 2.20 5.39
CA PHE A 420 6.36 2.07 6.36
C PHE A 420 5.29 3.17 6.25
N THR A 421 5.21 3.85 5.10
CA THR A 421 4.21 4.88 4.86
C THR A 421 3.01 4.36 4.07
N ARG A 422 3.13 3.17 3.47
CA ARG A 422 2.11 2.58 2.60
C ARG A 422 2.05 1.07 2.80
N ARG A 423 0.84 0.55 2.83
CA ARG A 423 0.60 -0.89 2.82
C ARG A 423 0.62 -1.41 1.40
N GLN A 424 1.30 -2.51 1.22
CA GLN A 424 1.28 -3.29 0.00
C GLN A 424 0.62 -4.64 0.27
N ILE A 425 0.08 -5.26 -0.76
CA ILE A 425 -0.56 -6.56 -0.66
C ILE A 425 0.50 -7.63 -0.89
N LEU A 426 0.67 -8.51 0.09
CA LEU A 426 1.53 -9.68 0.02
C LEU A 426 0.69 -10.96 -0.09
N GLU A 427 1.20 -11.96 -0.78
CA GLU A 427 0.79 -13.35 -0.65
C GLU A 427 1.80 -14.07 0.25
N VAL A 428 1.31 -14.72 1.31
CA VAL A 428 2.12 -15.54 2.21
C VAL A 428 1.77 -17.01 1.99
N SER A 429 2.79 -17.84 1.67
CA SER A 429 2.64 -19.28 1.55
C SER A 429 2.71 -19.93 2.94
N PRO A 430 1.63 -20.58 3.41
CA PRO A 430 1.65 -21.28 4.70
C PRO A 430 2.48 -22.56 4.68
N ARG A 431 2.89 -23.06 3.51
CA ARG A 431 3.70 -24.28 3.36
C ARG A 431 5.18 -23.99 3.44
N ASP A 432 5.61 -22.92 2.76
CA ASP A 432 7.02 -22.59 2.58
C ASP A 432 7.46 -21.47 3.52
N HIS A 433 6.53 -20.87 4.26
CA HIS A 433 6.76 -19.73 5.15
C HIS A 433 7.40 -18.53 4.41
N THR A 434 7.10 -18.36 3.12
CA THR A 434 7.61 -17.29 2.26
C THR A 434 6.51 -16.28 1.95
N ALA A 435 6.91 -15.04 1.68
CA ALA A 435 6.02 -13.99 1.21
C ALA A 435 6.45 -13.47 -0.16
N ARG A 436 5.48 -13.17 -1.00
CA ARG A 436 5.63 -12.53 -2.32
C ARG A 436 4.73 -11.29 -2.37
N ALA A 437 5.29 -10.17 -2.79
CA ALA A 437 4.47 -8.99 -3.00
C ALA A 437 3.63 -9.14 -4.28
N ILE A 438 2.35 -8.78 -4.17
CA ILE A 438 1.40 -8.67 -5.28
C ILE A 438 1.46 -7.26 -5.84
N THR A 439 1.39 -6.24 -4.98
CA THR A 439 1.51 -4.84 -5.39
C THR A 439 2.90 -4.28 -5.09
N HIS A 440 3.40 -3.41 -5.98
CA HIS A 440 4.72 -2.77 -5.89
C HIS A 440 4.66 -1.30 -6.31
N ASP A 441 3.53 -0.67 -6.13
CA ASP A 441 3.29 0.68 -6.59
C ASP A 441 3.41 1.73 -5.46
N ILE A 442 3.09 2.97 -5.79
CA ILE A 442 3.17 4.11 -4.87
C ILE A 442 1.91 4.30 -4.03
N ASN A 443 0.91 3.46 -4.20
CA ASN A 443 -0.36 3.58 -3.49
C ASN A 443 -0.33 2.88 -2.12
N ASP A 444 -1.25 3.24 -1.24
CA ASP A 444 -1.52 2.58 0.03
C ASP A 444 -2.83 1.79 -0.07
N TYR A 445 -2.83 0.52 0.31
CA TYR A 445 -3.98 -0.36 0.26
C TYR A 445 -4.49 -0.66 1.67
N SER A 446 -5.80 -0.62 1.87
CA SER A 446 -6.44 -0.98 3.14
C SER A 446 -7.65 -1.86 2.93
N ASP A 447 -7.91 -2.71 3.91
CA ASP A 447 -8.92 -3.77 3.87
C ASP A 447 -8.74 -4.74 2.68
N LEU A 448 -9.14 -5.99 2.87
CA LEU A 448 -9.03 -7.06 1.87
C LEU A 448 -10.28 -7.92 1.87
N SER A 449 -10.84 -8.16 0.68
CA SER A 449 -11.94 -9.09 0.51
C SER A 449 -11.84 -9.77 -0.85
N ILE A 450 -11.90 -11.11 -0.89
CA ILE A 450 -11.70 -11.91 -2.09
C ILE A 450 -12.98 -12.69 -2.43
N SER A 451 -13.27 -12.84 -3.74
CA SER A 451 -14.39 -13.68 -4.23
C SER A 451 -14.13 -15.16 -4.01
N ALA A 452 -15.19 -15.99 -3.93
CA ALA A 452 -15.06 -17.43 -3.67
C ALA A 452 -14.31 -18.20 -4.77
N ASP A 453 -14.22 -17.67 -5.99
CA ASP A 453 -13.43 -18.24 -7.08
C ASP A 453 -11.96 -17.80 -7.07
N GLY A 454 -11.58 -16.88 -6.15
CA GLY A 454 -10.23 -16.36 -5.99
C GLY A 454 -9.76 -15.40 -7.07
N ARG A 455 -10.65 -14.94 -7.98
CA ARG A 455 -10.28 -14.11 -9.13
C ARG A 455 -10.37 -12.62 -8.89
N LEU A 456 -11.25 -12.21 -7.99
CA LEU A 456 -11.53 -10.81 -7.71
C LEU A 456 -11.12 -10.47 -6.28
N LEU A 457 -10.21 -9.53 -6.14
CA LEU A 457 -9.78 -8.99 -4.85
C LEU A 457 -10.23 -7.53 -4.75
N ALA A 458 -11.14 -7.24 -3.84
CA ALA A 458 -11.56 -5.89 -3.51
C ALA A 458 -10.70 -5.33 -2.38
N THR A 459 -10.25 -4.10 -2.54
CA THR A 459 -9.46 -3.37 -1.54
C THR A 459 -9.76 -1.88 -1.63
N VAL A 460 -9.41 -1.12 -0.61
CA VAL A 460 -9.47 0.35 -0.63
C VAL A 460 -8.09 0.89 -1.00
N LEU A 461 -8.05 1.69 -2.05
CA LEU A 461 -6.88 2.41 -2.52
C LEU A 461 -6.86 3.80 -1.89
N ASN A 462 -5.81 4.11 -1.13
CA ASN A 462 -5.63 5.41 -0.50
C ASN A 462 -4.55 6.20 -1.24
N GLN A 463 -4.86 7.42 -1.62
CA GLN A 463 -3.95 8.35 -2.28
C GLN A 463 -3.78 9.58 -1.40
N ASN A 464 -2.56 9.78 -0.91
CA ASN A 464 -2.24 10.89 -0.01
C ASN A 464 -1.80 12.11 -0.81
N HIS A 465 -2.48 13.22 -0.59
CA HIS A 465 -2.21 14.53 -1.18
C HIS A 465 -1.72 15.48 -0.08
N PHE A 466 -0.43 15.40 0.25
CA PHE A 466 0.18 16.17 1.31
C PHE A 466 1.14 17.20 0.73
N ASP A 467 0.86 18.46 1.00
CA ASP A 467 1.66 19.59 0.55
C ASP A 467 2.18 20.42 1.71
N PHE A 468 3.21 21.18 1.42
CA PHE A 468 3.85 22.06 2.40
C PHE A 468 3.31 23.48 2.31
N PHE A 469 2.94 24.02 3.45
CA PHE A 469 2.36 25.34 3.63
C PHE A 469 3.14 26.17 4.66
N VAL A 470 3.16 27.48 4.49
CA VAL A 470 3.78 28.41 5.44
C VAL A 470 2.82 29.57 5.73
N THR A 471 2.81 30.02 6.98
CA THR A 471 2.12 31.23 7.41
C THR A 471 3.00 32.06 8.35
N PRO A 472 2.94 33.41 8.33
CA PRO A 472 3.56 34.22 9.36
C PRO A 472 2.97 33.90 10.75
N ALA A 473 3.82 33.84 11.78
CA ALA A 473 3.37 33.58 13.16
C ALA A 473 2.37 34.62 13.68
N SER A 474 2.44 35.86 13.16
CA SER A 474 1.51 36.93 13.47
C SER A 474 0.11 36.79 12.84
N ASP A 475 -0.05 35.93 11.81
CA ASP A 475 -1.26 35.84 10.98
C ASP A 475 -1.91 34.44 10.97
N MET A 476 -1.55 33.58 11.90
CA MET A 476 -2.01 32.19 11.96
C MET A 476 -3.55 32.06 12.03
N ASN A 477 -4.21 32.98 12.70
CA ASN A 477 -5.68 32.98 12.88
C ASN A 477 -6.46 33.42 11.62
N SER A 478 -5.80 34.03 10.64
CA SER A 478 -6.48 34.51 9.41
C SER A 478 -6.94 33.38 8.50
N GLY A 479 -6.42 32.18 8.71
CA GLY A 479 -6.61 31.03 7.81
C GLY A 479 -5.88 31.18 6.48
N ARG A 480 -5.09 32.24 6.29
CA ARG A 480 -4.29 32.45 5.08
C ARG A 480 -2.97 31.73 5.22
N VAL A 481 -2.70 30.81 4.31
CA VAL A 481 -1.44 30.07 4.21
C VAL A 481 -0.94 30.13 2.77
N GLN A 482 0.37 30.22 2.63
CA GLN A 482 1.02 30.09 1.32
C GLN A 482 1.40 28.63 1.10
N GLN A 483 0.86 28.03 0.06
CA GLN A 483 1.29 26.69 -0.41
C GLN A 483 2.62 26.85 -1.14
N LEU A 484 3.61 26.06 -0.77
CA LEU A 484 4.96 26.08 -1.37
C LEU A 484 5.26 24.86 -2.23
N THR A 485 4.52 23.76 -2.07
CA THR A 485 4.59 22.58 -2.93
C THR A 485 3.20 22.26 -3.48
N SER A 486 3.12 21.56 -4.59
CA SER A 486 1.86 21.15 -5.24
C SER A 486 1.91 19.73 -5.81
N SER A 487 2.95 18.96 -5.46
CA SER A 487 3.15 17.62 -6.00
C SER A 487 2.58 16.50 -5.12
N GLY A 488 2.04 16.84 -3.94
CA GLY A 488 1.47 15.86 -3.02
C GLY A 488 2.47 14.89 -2.40
N GLY A 489 3.77 15.23 -2.39
CA GLY A 489 4.85 14.28 -2.09
C GLY A 489 5.60 14.49 -0.79
N VAL A 490 5.15 15.35 0.13
CA VAL A 490 5.87 15.70 1.36
C VAL A 490 5.19 15.07 2.57
N ASN A 491 5.91 14.22 3.32
CA ASN A 491 5.38 13.63 4.56
C ASN A 491 5.67 14.48 5.80
N ARG A 492 6.91 14.97 5.90
CA ARG A 492 7.43 15.74 7.05
C ARG A 492 8.47 16.76 6.59
N PHE A 493 8.85 17.64 7.48
CA PHE A 493 9.88 18.63 7.21
C PHE A 493 10.60 19.10 8.47
N ALA A 494 11.75 19.76 8.29
CA ALA A 494 12.43 20.49 9.32
C ALA A 494 12.94 21.84 8.78
N TRP A 495 12.80 22.91 9.56
CA TRP A 495 13.45 24.18 9.25
C TRP A 495 14.96 24.09 9.47
N THR A 496 15.72 24.73 8.61
CA THR A 496 17.14 25.03 8.91
C THR A 496 17.24 26.44 9.52
N PRO A 497 18.28 26.73 10.33
CA PRO A 497 18.48 28.07 10.84
C PRO A 497 18.61 29.15 9.76
N GLY A 498 19.02 28.77 8.54
CA GLY A 498 19.09 29.65 7.36
C GLY A 498 17.74 29.92 6.68
N GLY A 499 16.62 29.41 7.21
CA GLY A 499 15.28 29.61 6.64
C GLY A 499 14.95 28.71 5.45
N GLN A 500 15.82 27.77 5.12
CA GLN A 500 15.54 26.68 4.18
C GLN A 500 14.83 25.54 4.89
N MET A 501 14.40 24.51 4.16
CA MET A 501 13.71 23.37 4.73
C MET A 501 14.29 22.05 4.23
N ILE A 502 14.41 21.10 5.12
CA ILE A 502 14.64 19.70 4.78
C ILE A 502 13.28 19.04 4.63
N LEU A 503 12.93 18.58 3.47
CA LEU A 503 11.68 17.87 3.20
C LEU A 503 11.90 16.36 3.21
N GLU A 504 11.05 15.63 3.90
CA GLU A 504 10.92 14.18 3.80
C GLU A 504 9.91 13.86 2.70
N GLU A 505 10.38 13.19 1.66
CA GLU A 505 9.58 12.83 0.51
C GLU A 505 8.95 11.44 0.69
N GLN A 506 7.81 11.22 0.05
CA GLN A 506 7.07 9.94 0.14
C GLN A 506 7.90 8.72 -0.26
N GLN A 507 8.97 8.91 -1.03
CA GLN A 507 9.86 7.84 -1.46
C GLN A 507 11.03 7.59 -0.50
N GLY A 508 11.04 8.21 0.70
CA GLY A 508 12.10 8.05 1.70
C GLY A 508 13.41 8.75 1.35
N ALA A 509 13.35 9.79 0.56
CA ALA A 509 14.46 10.69 0.30
C ALA A 509 14.34 11.98 1.13
N LEU A 510 15.47 12.60 1.48
CA LEU A 510 15.51 13.95 2.02
C LEU A 510 15.99 14.93 0.95
N SER A 511 15.31 16.06 0.87
CA SER A 511 15.65 17.15 -0.05
C SER A 511 15.76 18.47 0.69
N LEU A 512 16.72 19.29 0.31
CA LEU A 512 16.83 20.70 0.73
C LEU A 512 15.96 21.55 -0.19
N PHE A 513 15.00 22.26 0.38
CA PHE A 513 14.08 23.14 -0.33
C PHE A 513 14.30 24.61 0.03
N HIS A 514 14.35 25.45 -0.98
CA HIS A 514 14.51 26.89 -0.85
C HIS A 514 13.16 27.59 -1.09
N PRO A 515 12.49 28.10 -0.06
CA PRO A 515 11.14 28.65 -0.20
C PRO A 515 11.04 29.86 -1.12
N ASP A 516 12.10 30.67 -1.17
CA ASP A 516 12.10 31.91 -1.96
C ASP A 516 12.23 31.66 -3.48
N THR A 517 12.87 30.58 -3.87
CA THR A 517 13.14 30.24 -5.29
C THR A 517 12.34 29.03 -5.77
N GLY A 518 11.79 28.24 -4.86
CA GLY A 518 11.16 26.95 -5.16
C GLY A 518 12.16 25.85 -5.55
N ASN A 519 13.46 26.12 -5.48
CA ASN A 519 14.49 25.14 -5.84
C ASN A 519 14.58 24.02 -4.81
N LYS A 520 14.79 22.81 -5.31
CA LYS A 520 14.92 21.61 -4.52
C LYS A 520 16.19 20.86 -4.88
N THR A 521 16.98 20.48 -3.88
CA THR A 521 18.22 19.71 -4.04
C THR A 521 18.12 18.43 -3.23
N LEU A 522 18.34 17.28 -3.89
CA LEU A 522 18.33 15.98 -3.23
C LEU A 522 19.54 15.87 -2.29
N LEU A 523 19.29 15.45 -1.03
CA LEU A 523 20.31 15.24 0.00
C LEU A 523 20.62 13.76 0.22
N THR A 524 19.59 12.90 0.19
CA THR A 524 19.74 11.44 0.31
C THR A 524 18.93 10.74 -0.78
N SER A 525 19.34 9.54 -1.17
CA SER A 525 18.65 8.70 -2.13
C SER A 525 18.27 7.37 -1.49
N ALA A 526 16.97 7.06 -1.46
CA ALA A 526 16.49 5.79 -0.92
C ALA A 526 17.07 4.57 -1.67
N GLN A 527 17.42 4.73 -2.95
CA GLN A 527 18.02 3.67 -3.75
C GLN A 527 19.50 3.44 -3.45
N GLN A 528 20.23 4.46 -3.03
CA GLN A 528 21.67 4.40 -2.77
C GLN A 528 21.98 4.15 -1.29
N GLU A 529 21.45 4.99 -0.39
CA GLU A 529 21.77 4.95 1.03
C GLU A 529 20.74 4.17 1.85
N GLY A 530 19.49 4.20 1.44
CA GLY A 530 18.34 3.67 2.18
C GLY A 530 17.32 4.75 2.49
N SER A 531 16.22 4.38 3.11
CA SER A 531 15.10 5.30 3.41
C SER A 531 15.41 6.18 4.62
N ALA A 532 15.42 7.48 4.41
CA ALA A 532 15.66 8.50 5.43
C ALA A 532 14.35 9.18 5.84
N LEU A 533 14.13 9.29 7.15
CA LEU A 533 12.86 9.66 7.78
C LEU A 533 13.08 10.66 8.92
N HIS A 534 12.02 11.38 9.26
CA HIS A 534 11.95 12.21 10.45
C HIS A 534 13.15 13.18 10.58
N PRO A 535 13.38 14.04 9.57
CA PRO A 535 14.50 14.95 9.62
C PRO A 535 14.33 16.00 10.74
N SER A 536 15.45 16.36 11.39
CA SER A 536 15.54 17.48 12.33
C SER A 536 16.84 18.23 12.09
N ALA A 537 16.76 19.53 11.84
CA ALA A 537 17.95 20.36 11.68
C ALA A 537 18.47 20.82 13.05
N CYS A 538 19.78 20.72 13.25
CA CYS A 538 20.39 21.15 14.49
C CYS A 538 20.55 22.69 14.52
N ALA A 539 20.45 23.28 15.72
CA ALA A 539 20.45 24.74 15.91
C ALA A 539 21.72 25.45 15.43
N ASN A 540 22.85 24.72 15.30
CA ASN A 540 24.09 25.24 14.75
C ASN A 540 24.08 25.44 13.24
N GLY A 541 23.01 25.00 12.56
CA GLY A 541 22.84 25.09 11.10
C GLY A 541 23.78 24.20 10.27
N ARG A 542 24.66 23.43 10.92
CA ARG A 542 25.67 22.61 10.25
C ARG A 542 25.18 21.22 9.94
N TYR A 543 24.33 20.66 10.76
CA TYR A 543 23.95 19.26 10.70
C TYR A 543 22.45 19.05 10.65
N VAL A 544 22.06 17.94 10.03
CA VAL A 544 20.72 17.37 10.06
C VAL A 544 20.82 15.98 10.67
N VAL A 545 19.98 15.68 11.65
CA VAL A 545 19.77 14.32 12.17
C VAL A 545 18.48 13.74 11.62
N PHE A 546 18.46 12.44 11.39
CA PHE A 546 17.31 11.75 10.84
C PHE A 546 17.36 10.26 11.18
N SER A 547 16.20 9.60 11.13
CA SER A 547 16.14 8.15 11.20
C SER A 547 16.43 7.58 9.82
N MET A 548 17.21 6.51 9.72
CA MET A 548 17.48 5.86 8.45
C MET A 548 17.39 4.35 8.56
N LEU A 549 16.69 3.77 7.60
CA LEU A 549 16.74 2.36 7.29
C LEU A 549 17.82 2.14 6.23
N ALA A 550 19.05 1.92 6.67
CA ALA A 550 20.20 1.82 5.78
C ALA A 550 20.09 0.58 4.89
N ARG A 551 20.53 0.73 3.64
CA ARG A 551 20.53 -0.37 2.68
C ARG A 551 21.48 -1.48 3.12
N GLY A 552 20.97 -2.73 3.19
CA GLY A 552 21.75 -3.89 3.62
C GLY A 552 21.70 -4.17 5.12
N ASP A 553 21.23 -3.24 5.95
CA ASP A 553 20.96 -3.52 7.36
C ASP A 553 19.67 -4.34 7.52
N ALA A 554 19.73 -5.34 8.39
CA ALA A 554 18.56 -6.14 8.70
C ALA A 554 17.57 -5.31 9.51
N ALA A 555 16.50 -4.79 8.85
CA ALA A 555 15.25 -4.31 9.42
C ALA A 555 15.30 -3.32 10.61
N LYS A 556 16.31 -2.47 10.76
CA LYS A 556 16.47 -1.64 11.94
C LYS A 556 16.64 -0.18 11.56
N LEU A 557 15.72 0.66 12.01
CA LEU A 557 15.91 2.10 11.98
C LEU A 557 17.00 2.48 12.97
N SER A 558 17.87 3.37 12.57
CA SER A 558 18.93 3.94 13.40
C SER A 558 19.01 5.44 13.15
N ILE A 559 19.53 6.16 14.14
CA ILE A 559 19.73 7.60 14.01
C ILE A 559 21.05 7.86 13.27
N TRP A 560 20.95 8.72 12.29
CA TRP A 560 22.07 9.19 11.47
C TRP A 560 22.16 10.71 11.49
N ARG A 561 23.31 11.22 11.15
CA ARG A 561 23.52 12.64 10.85
C ARG A 561 24.22 12.84 9.52
N MET A 562 24.01 13.98 8.93
CA MET A 562 24.73 14.47 7.74
C MET A 562 24.98 15.97 7.84
N ASP A 563 25.84 16.51 7.00
CA ASP A 563 25.95 17.95 6.84
C ASP A 563 24.65 18.53 6.26
N ALA A 564 24.29 19.77 6.60
CA ALA A 564 23.03 20.40 6.16
C ALA A 564 22.90 20.55 4.65
N GLY A 565 24.01 20.55 3.92
CA GLY A 565 24.04 20.54 2.45
C GLY A 565 24.14 19.15 1.82
N GLY A 566 24.01 18.07 2.62
CA GLY A 566 24.21 16.68 2.20
C GLY A 566 25.66 16.21 2.38
N GLY A 567 25.87 14.91 2.37
CA GLY A 567 27.17 14.27 2.54
C GLY A 567 27.59 14.07 4.00
N ASN A 568 28.77 13.48 4.21
CA ASN A 568 29.33 13.12 5.51
C ASN A 568 28.37 12.35 6.42
N LEU A 569 27.68 11.37 5.83
CA LEU A 569 26.75 10.49 6.51
C LEU A 569 27.46 9.75 7.65
N LYS A 570 26.94 9.88 8.86
CA LYS A 570 27.48 9.19 10.05
C LYS A 570 26.33 8.59 10.87
N ARG A 571 26.43 7.32 11.16
CA ARG A 571 25.53 6.63 12.08
C ARG A 571 25.82 7.05 13.52
N ILE A 572 24.78 7.34 14.29
CA ILE A 572 24.86 7.79 15.70
C ILE A 572 24.47 6.66 16.65
N THR A 573 23.43 5.89 16.31
CA THR A 573 22.97 4.75 17.14
C THR A 573 23.15 3.43 16.42
N ASP A 574 23.23 2.32 17.17
CA ASP A 574 23.42 0.97 16.62
C ASP A 574 22.14 0.32 16.06
N GLY A 575 21.03 1.08 16.02
CA GLY A 575 19.75 0.70 15.43
C GLY A 575 19.04 -0.40 16.21
N GLN A 576 18.10 0.02 17.04
CA GLN A 576 17.15 -0.84 17.73
C GLN A 576 15.71 -0.39 17.43
N ASP A 577 15.48 0.21 16.24
CA ASP A 577 14.28 0.93 15.83
C ASP A 577 14.17 2.30 16.51
N ASP A 578 15.21 3.11 16.32
CA ASP A 578 15.30 4.46 16.81
C ASP A 578 14.65 5.45 15.83
N GLU A 579 13.70 6.25 16.31
CA GLU A 579 12.90 7.16 15.48
C GLU A 579 12.81 8.58 16.07
N HIS A 580 12.36 9.52 15.23
CA HIS A 580 12.07 10.89 15.59
C HIS A 580 13.21 11.63 16.30
N PRO A 581 14.40 11.69 15.71
CA PRO A 581 15.52 12.36 16.34
C PRO A 581 15.33 13.88 16.41
N VAL A 582 15.72 14.47 17.51
CA VAL A 582 15.76 15.92 17.72
C VAL A 582 17.09 16.31 18.37
N CYS A 583 17.79 17.29 17.78
CA CYS A 583 19.00 17.83 18.38
C CYS A 583 18.69 18.65 19.63
N SER A 584 19.52 18.54 20.67
CA SER A 584 19.50 19.51 21.76
C SER A 584 19.88 20.92 21.27
N PRO A 585 19.33 22.01 21.86
CA PRO A 585 19.69 23.37 21.47
C PRO A 585 21.18 23.68 21.61
N ASP A 586 21.88 23.05 22.58
CA ASP A 586 23.33 23.19 22.80
C ASP A 586 24.19 22.30 21.89
N GLY A 587 23.53 21.44 21.06
CA GLY A 587 24.17 20.56 20.07
C GLY A 587 24.96 19.39 20.65
N LYS A 588 24.80 19.05 21.96
CA LYS A 588 25.54 17.95 22.58
C LYS A 588 24.84 16.61 22.52
N TRP A 589 23.51 16.62 22.42
CA TRP A 589 22.68 15.45 22.50
C TRP A 589 21.74 15.33 21.30
N VAL A 590 21.38 14.09 20.97
CA VAL A 590 20.25 13.76 20.11
C VAL A 590 19.24 12.98 20.94
N TYR A 591 18.03 13.50 21.04
CA TYR A 591 16.88 12.82 21.66
C TYR A 591 16.16 12.01 20.59
N HIS A 592 15.68 10.83 20.93
CA HIS A 592 14.95 9.98 20.00
C HIS A 592 14.00 9.03 20.72
N LEU A 593 13.02 8.51 20.01
CA LEU A 593 12.18 7.41 20.47
C LEU A 593 12.91 6.09 20.24
N ASP A 594 13.20 5.34 21.29
CA ASP A 594 13.47 3.91 21.21
C ASP A 594 12.14 3.20 21.05
N ARG A 595 11.75 2.89 19.81
CA ARG A 595 10.43 2.32 19.49
C ARG A 595 10.22 0.94 20.08
N ARG A 596 11.28 0.12 20.18
CA ARG A 596 11.20 -1.23 20.75
C ARG A 596 10.70 -1.22 22.19
N ASN A 597 11.17 -0.26 22.97
CA ASN A 597 10.77 -0.09 24.35
C ASN A 597 9.71 0.99 24.55
N ALA A 598 9.32 1.70 23.48
CA ALA A 598 8.45 2.86 23.49
C ALA A 598 8.88 3.91 24.54
N ARG A 599 10.17 4.30 24.52
CA ARG A 599 10.77 5.17 25.56
C ARG A 599 11.58 6.30 24.96
N LEU A 600 11.45 7.48 25.57
CA LEU A 600 12.34 8.60 25.28
C LEU A 600 13.77 8.29 25.72
N THR A 601 14.69 8.41 24.79
CA THR A 601 16.11 8.14 24.95
C THR A 601 16.93 9.30 24.39
N ARG A 602 18.13 9.55 24.92
CA ARG A 602 19.12 10.46 24.34
C ARG A 602 20.45 9.76 24.10
N VAL A 603 21.19 10.23 23.11
CA VAL A 603 22.54 9.76 22.82
C VAL A 603 23.45 10.95 22.56
N PRO A 604 24.76 10.91 22.93
CA PRO A 604 25.69 11.96 22.58
C PRO A 604 25.70 12.23 21.06
N PHE A 605 25.80 13.49 20.65
CA PHE A 605 25.75 13.89 19.23
C PHE A 605 26.82 13.19 18.35
N GLU A 606 27.96 12.85 18.92
CA GLU A 606 29.03 12.12 18.24
C GLU A 606 28.85 10.60 18.25
N GLY A 607 27.79 10.11 18.88
CA GLY A 607 27.55 8.70 19.15
C GLY A 607 28.06 8.27 20.51
N GLY A 608 27.58 7.14 21.00
CA GLY A 608 27.96 6.63 22.32
C GLY A 608 26.84 5.80 22.95
N LYS A 609 26.90 5.61 24.27
CA LYS A 609 25.90 4.85 24.99
C LYS A 609 24.60 5.65 25.13
N PRO A 610 23.44 5.12 24.70
CA PRO A 610 22.16 5.75 24.89
C PRO A 610 21.78 5.81 26.39
N GLU A 611 21.08 6.88 26.79
CA GLU A 611 20.54 7.10 28.12
C GLU A 611 19.02 7.21 28.04
N ARG A 612 18.31 6.38 28.79
CA ARG A 612 16.85 6.45 28.90
C ARG A 612 16.49 7.67 29.79
N LEU A 613 15.54 8.48 29.32
CA LEU A 613 15.08 9.67 30.02
C LEU A 613 13.70 9.52 30.65
N SER A 614 12.83 8.66 30.13
CA SER A 614 11.46 8.48 30.63
C SER A 614 11.08 7.02 30.73
N GLU A 615 10.30 6.69 31.74
CA GLU A 615 9.64 5.38 31.87
C GLU A 615 8.21 5.40 31.31
N LEU A 616 7.70 6.57 30.91
CA LEU A 616 6.38 6.71 30.31
C LEU A 616 6.40 6.18 28.88
N PRO A 617 5.39 5.39 28.47
CA PRO A 617 5.26 4.96 27.08
C PRO A 617 5.01 6.17 26.19
N GLU A 618 5.89 6.35 25.19
CA GLU A 618 5.83 7.44 24.24
C GLU A 618 5.01 7.04 23.01
N TYR A 619 4.19 7.96 22.50
CA TYR A 619 3.64 7.90 21.16
C TYR A 619 3.86 9.23 20.43
N GLY A 620 4.28 9.15 19.15
CA GLY A 620 4.55 10.32 18.32
C GLY A 620 5.90 10.98 18.59
N PRO A 621 6.20 12.08 17.88
CA PRO A 621 7.50 12.73 17.95
C PRO A 621 7.68 13.54 19.24
N VAL A 622 8.88 13.46 19.82
CA VAL A 622 9.34 14.32 20.91
C VAL A 622 9.70 15.72 20.39
N ASP A 623 9.55 16.71 21.24
CA ASP A 623 10.13 18.04 21.04
C ASP A 623 10.88 18.51 22.29
N ILE A 624 11.87 19.39 22.11
CA ILE A 624 12.71 19.91 23.18
C ILE A 624 12.48 21.41 23.29
N SER A 625 12.29 21.89 24.55
CA SER A 625 12.11 23.33 24.81
C SER A 625 13.28 24.15 24.26
N PRO A 626 13.06 25.40 23.82
CA PRO A 626 14.14 26.24 23.29
C PRO A 626 15.32 26.47 24.24
N ASP A 627 15.10 26.42 25.55
CA ASP A 627 16.14 26.49 26.59
C ASP A 627 16.82 25.14 26.88
N GLY A 628 16.38 24.07 26.24
CA GLY A 628 16.94 22.72 26.37
C GLY A 628 16.60 22.00 27.68
N LYS A 629 15.68 22.51 28.50
CA LYS A 629 15.43 21.97 29.85
C LYS A 629 14.29 20.98 29.95
N LEU A 630 13.36 21.01 28.99
CA LEU A 630 12.19 20.15 28.98
C LEU A 630 12.10 19.38 27.66
N ALA A 631 11.75 18.11 27.75
CA ALA A 631 11.22 17.33 26.64
C ALA A 631 9.70 17.20 26.75
N ALA A 632 8.97 17.28 25.64
CA ALA A 632 7.52 17.12 25.57
C ALA A 632 7.14 16.08 24.52
N PHE A 633 6.24 15.18 24.86
CA PHE A 633 5.69 14.16 23.94
C PHE A 633 4.31 13.68 24.38
N GLY A 634 3.60 13.00 23.50
CA GLY A 634 2.37 12.29 23.85
C GLY A 634 2.69 10.98 24.60
N ALA A 635 2.04 10.76 25.74
CA ALA A 635 2.22 9.55 26.54
C ALA A 635 0.95 8.71 26.56
N THR A 636 1.11 7.37 26.52
CA THR A 636 0.06 6.37 26.69
C THR A 636 0.25 5.64 28.03
N GLY A 637 -0.65 4.74 28.39
CA GLY A 637 -0.55 3.94 29.62
C GLY A 637 -1.69 4.15 30.61
N THR A 638 -2.66 5.00 30.25
CA THR A 638 -3.95 5.15 30.93
C THR A 638 -5.06 5.14 29.88
N ALA A 639 -6.32 5.01 30.28
CA ALA A 639 -7.48 5.09 29.39
C ALA A 639 -7.54 6.41 28.56
N LYS A 640 -6.75 7.41 28.93
CA LYS A 640 -6.63 8.70 28.25
C LYS A 640 -5.19 8.98 27.83
N LYS A 641 -5.05 9.70 26.71
CA LYS A 641 -3.77 10.25 26.25
C LYS A 641 -3.38 11.47 27.09
N HIS A 642 -2.11 11.59 27.44
CA HIS A 642 -1.57 12.68 28.24
C HIS A 642 -0.37 13.33 27.53
N LEU A 643 -0.11 14.57 27.88
CA LEU A 643 1.14 15.27 27.58
C LEU A 643 2.17 14.91 28.65
N ALA A 644 3.27 14.29 28.28
CA ALA A 644 4.41 14.09 29.15
C ALA A 644 5.34 15.30 29.06
N LEU A 645 5.77 15.81 30.21
CA LEU A 645 6.78 16.84 30.37
C LEU A 645 7.93 16.27 31.20
N VAL A 646 9.10 16.10 30.61
CA VAL A 646 10.27 15.47 31.23
C VAL A 646 11.38 16.48 31.36
N PRO A 647 11.77 16.87 32.62
CA PRO A 647 12.93 17.68 32.83
C PRO A 647 14.23 16.92 32.46
N VAL A 648 14.99 17.45 31.51
CA VAL A 648 16.13 16.77 30.89
C VAL A 648 17.25 16.45 31.87
N ASP A 649 17.48 17.35 32.85
CA ASP A 649 18.53 17.19 33.86
C ASP A 649 18.07 16.44 35.13
N SER A 650 16.76 16.21 35.27
CA SER A 650 16.15 15.50 36.40
C SER A 650 14.92 14.72 35.95
N PRO A 651 15.11 13.69 35.08
CA PRO A 651 14.03 12.99 34.44
C PRO A 651 13.08 12.28 35.42
N GLN A 652 13.53 11.92 36.61
CA GLN A 652 12.69 11.38 37.69
C GLN A 652 11.55 12.32 38.14
N ASN A 653 11.62 13.60 37.76
CA ASN A 653 10.59 14.60 38.05
C ASN A 653 9.61 14.78 36.87
N GLU A 654 9.47 13.77 36.01
CA GLU A 654 8.52 13.78 34.88
C GLU A 654 7.07 14.00 35.36
N LYS A 655 6.27 14.70 34.54
CA LYS A 655 4.89 15.04 34.82
C LYS A 655 3.99 14.64 33.67
N LEU A 656 2.84 14.06 34.02
CA LEU A 656 1.72 13.90 33.10
C LEU A 656 0.76 15.07 33.26
N VAL A 657 0.44 15.72 32.14
CA VAL A 657 -0.51 16.81 32.07
C VAL A 657 -1.64 16.40 31.14
N GLU A 658 -2.89 16.61 31.54
CA GLU A 658 -4.02 16.30 30.69
C GLU A 658 -4.07 17.27 29.51
N PHE A 659 -4.35 16.76 28.30
CA PHE A 659 -4.64 17.62 27.16
C PHE A 659 -5.95 18.36 27.39
N GLN A 660 -5.93 19.69 27.24
CA GLN A 660 -7.14 20.53 27.42
C GLN A 660 -8.21 20.23 26.36
N HIS A 661 -7.82 19.75 25.20
CA HIS A 661 -8.70 19.21 24.16
C HIS A 661 -8.13 17.91 23.60
N PRO A 662 -8.98 17.03 23.02
CA PRO A 662 -8.49 15.79 22.42
C PRO A 662 -7.47 16.05 21.32
N ALA A 663 -6.23 15.64 21.52
CA ALA A 663 -5.19 15.72 20.51
C ALA A 663 -5.44 14.71 19.38
N GLN A 664 -5.04 15.07 18.18
CA GLN A 664 -5.02 14.12 17.04
C GLN A 664 -4.14 12.92 17.40
N SER A 665 -4.58 11.71 17.05
CA SER A 665 -3.78 10.49 17.25
C SER A 665 -2.46 10.61 16.50
N PHE A 666 -1.34 10.29 17.19
CA PHE A 666 0.01 10.36 16.64
C PHE A 666 0.47 11.76 16.17
N GLY A 667 -0.23 12.82 16.56
CA GLY A 667 0.12 14.20 16.22
C GLY A 667 1.38 14.67 16.97
N ALA A 668 2.14 15.55 16.32
CA ALA A 668 3.29 16.20 16.93
C ALA A 668 2.85 17.14 18.08
N VAL A 669 3.60 17.12 19.18
CA VAL A 669 3.59 18.16 20.20
C VAL A 669 4.82 19.02 19.99
N ARG A 670 4.66 20.35 19.94
CA ARG A 670 5.77 21.29 19.72
C ARG A 670 5.73 22.42 20.74
N PHE A 671 6.88 22.79 21.26
CA PHE A 671 6.99 24.01 22.09
C PHE A 671 6.77 25.26 21.25
N THR A 672 6.21 26.29 21.87
CA THR A 672 6.26 27.64 21.30
C THR A 672 7.69 28.16 21.30
N PRO A 673 8.07 29.12 20.41
CA PRO A 673 9.42 29.68 20.35
C PRO A 673 9.90 30.31 21.66
N ASP A 674 8.98 30.77 22.53
CA ASP A 674 9.28 31.31 23.86
C ASP A 674 9.33 30.23 24.98
N GLY A 675 9.05 28.97 24.65
CA GLY A 675 9.05 27.84 25.57
C GLY A 675 7.95 27.84 26.65
N LYS A 676 6.95 28.73 26.55
CA LYS A 676 5.91 28.89 27.60
C LYS A 676 4.67 28.04 27.40
N ALA A 677 4.51 27.50 26.22
CA ALA A 677 3.36 26.68 25.89
C ALA A 677 3.78 25.51 24.94
N VAL A 678 2.92 24.53 24.84
CA VAL A 678 2.98 23.51 23.78
C VAL A 678 1.83 23.70 22.80
N VAL A 679 2.06 23.30 21.55
CA VAL A 679 1.08 23.32 20.49
C VAL A 679 0.88 21.90 19.97
N TYR A 680 -0.35 21.52 19.67
CA TYR A 680 -0.72 20.24 19.07
C TYR A 680 -1.92 20.39 18.16
N ALA A 681 -2.11 19.44 17.23
CA ALA A 681 -3.25 19.44 16.31
C ALA A 681 -4.50 18.91 17.00
N LEU A 682 -5.61 19.63 16.84
CA LEU A 682 -6.94 19.16 17.20
C LEU A 682 -7.49 18.29 16.07
N ALA A 683 -8.04 17.14 16.44
CA ALA A 683 -8.80 16.32 15.49
C ALA A 683 -10.20 16.92 15.28
N ASP A 684 -10.49 17.28 14.05
CA ASP A 684 -11.85 17.57 13.57
C ASP A 684 -12.17 16.64 12.41
N GLN A 685 -13.43 16.58 11.98
CA GLN A 685 -13.90 15.61 11.01
C GLN A 685 -13.20 15.75 9.66
N ASP A 686 -13.18 16.94 9.08
CA ASP A 686 -12.66 17.20 7.73
C ASP A 686 -11.50 18.23 7.73
N SER A 687 -11.15 18.77 8.88
CA SER A 687 -10.07 19.74 9.05
C SER A 687 -9.24 19.45 10.29
N ALA A 688 -8.07 20.03 10.38
CA ALA A 688 -7.33 20.08 11.63
C ALA A 688 -6.92 21.53 11.92
N ASN A 689 -6.93 21.87 13.21
CA ASN A 689 -6.49 23.15 13.71
C ASN A 689 -5.50 22.98 14.86
N LEU A 690 -4.66 23.95 15.07
CA LEU A 690 -3.66 23.93 16.13
C LEU A 690 -4.22 24.56 17.41
N TRP A 691 -3.99 23.87 18.52
CA TRP A 691 -4.30 24.31 19.87
C TRP A 691 -3.02 24.63 20.63
N LEU A 692 -2.98 25.79 21.24
CA LEU A 692 -1.91 26.23 22.13
C LEU A 692 -2.33 26.00 23.58
N GLN A 693 -1.57 25.19 24.31
CA GLN A 693 -1.76 24.89 25.73
C GLN A 693 -0.62 25.46 26.55
N PRO A 694 -0.86 26.48 27.39
CA PRO A 694 0.15 27.05 28.27
C PRO A 694 0.63 26.03 29.31
N LEU A 695 1.93 26.10 29.68
CA LEU A 695 2.54 25.19 30.64
C LEU A 695 2.31 25.62 32.12
N ASP A 696 1.81 26.83 32.34
CA ASP A 696 1.46 27.37 33.66
C ASP A 696 0.06 26.94 34.15
N GLY A 697 -0.66 26.15 33.33
CA GLY A 697 -2.01 25.66 33.63
C GLY A 697 -3.14 26.64 33.28
N SER A 698 -2.83 27.81 32.71
CA SER A 698 -3.85 28.74 32.23
C SER A 698 -4.61 28.16 31.03
N PRO A 699 -5.85 28.66 30.73
CA PRO A 699 -6.63 28.19 29.59
C PRO A 699 -5.90 28.39 28.27
N GLY A 700 -5.88 27.37 27.45
CA GLY A 700 -5.35 27.39 26.11
C GLY A 700 -6.30 28.03 25.10
N LYS A 701 -5.86 28.08 23.85
CA LYS A 701 -6.65 28.65 22.74
C LYS A 701 -6.30 27.99 21.42
N GLN A 702 -7.28 27.97 20.53
CA GLN A 702 -7.05 27.63 19.13
C GLN A 702 -6.29 28.77 18.43
N ILE A 703 -5.25 28.45 17.69
CA ILE A 703 -4.36 29.43 17.04
C ILE A 703 -4.44 29.42 15.51
N THR A 704 -5.16 28.47 14.93
CA THR A 704 -5.47 28.42 13.48
C THR A 704 -6.96 28.24 13.26
N ASN A 705 -7.48 28.58 12.05
CA ASN A 705 -8.90 28.48 11.74
C ASN A 705 -9.10 27.94 10.31
N PHE A 706 -8.56 26.75 10.05
CA PHE A 706 -8.71 26.07 8.77
C PHE A 706 -10.09 25.40 8.65
N LYS A 707 -10.65 25.38 7.45
CA LYS A 707 -11.98 24.82 7.17
C LYS A 707 -11.91 23.50 6.39
N SER A 708 -10.74 23.12 5.91
CA SER A 708 -10.49 21.89 5.17
C SER A 708 -9.06 21.42 5.42
N GLU A 709 -8.79 20.19 5.05
CA GLU A 709 -7.49 19.52 5.14
C GLU A 709 -7.00 19.29 6.58
N LYS A 710 -6.28 18.19 6.75
CA LYS A 710 -5.65 17.82 8.03
C LYS A 710 -4.24 18.36 8.12
N ILE A 711 -3.73 18.46 9.33
CA ILE A 711 -2.34 18.82 9.63
C ILE A 711 -1.62 17.53 10.02
N PHE A 712 -0.59 17.16 9.25
CA PHE A 712 0.20 15.94 9.48
C PHE A 712 1.50 16.21 10.21
N ASP A 713 2.08 17.39 9.99
CA ASP A 713 3.27 17.86 10.70
C ASP A 713 3.28 19.40 10.74
N PHE A 714 3.95 19.98 11.73
CA PHE A 714 4.14 21.43 11.82
C PHE A 714 5.36 21.77 12.69
N HIS A 715 6.07 22.84 12.30
CA HIS A 715 7.23 23.35 13.02
C HIS A 715 7.34 24.87 12.86
N TRP A 716 7.80 25.50 13.93
CA TRP A 716 8.22 26.90 13.89
C TRP A 716 9.55 27.04 13.15
N SER A 717 9.71 28.16 12.42
CA SER A 717 11.05 28.56 11.96
C SER A 717 11.93 28.86 13.16
N PHE A 718 13.24 28.75 13.01
CA PHE A 718 14.19 28.99 14.12
C PHE A 718 14.09 30.40 14.73
N ASP A 719 13.70 31.40 13.95
CA ASP A 719 13.46 32.78 14.39
C ASP A 719 12.04 32.99 15.00
N GLY A 720 11.21 31.94 15.02
CA GLY A 720 9.84 31.97 15.53
C GLY A 720 8.84 32.80 14.71
N ARG A 721 9.24 33.34 13.55
CA ARG A 721 8.42 34.27 12.76
C ARG A 721 7.47 33.58 11.79
N LYS A 722 7.75 32.34 11.44
CA LYS A 722 6.94 31.56 10.49
C LYS A 722 6.54 30.22 11.12
N LEU A 723 5.36 29.74 10.77
CA LEU A 723 4.90 28.39 11.05
C LEU A 723 4.80 27.65 9.72
N GLY A 724 5.57 26.57 9.58
CA GLY A 724 5.44 25.63 8.49
C GLY A 724 4.49 24.49 8.87
N MET A 725 3.78 23.95 7.90
CA MET A 725 2.82 22.85 8.09
C MET A 725 2.82 21.95 6.86
N VAL A 726 2.76 20.64 7.10
CA VAL A 726 2.32 19.67 6.08
C VAL A 726 0.83 19.49 6.25
N ARG A 727 0.07 19.86 5.23
CA ARG A 727 -1.39 19.77 5.22
C ARG A 727 -1.86 19.03 3.97
N GLY A 728 -3.05 18.44 4.07
CA GLY A 728 -3.63 17.74 2.95
C GLY A 728 -4.80 16.84 3.33
N HIS A 729 -5.13 15.97 2.40
CA HIS A 729 -6.19 14.97 2.52
C HIS A 729 -5.75 13.64 1.93
N THR A 730 -6.53 12.64 2.19
CA THR A 730 -6.39 11.31 1.57
C THR A 730 -7.65 11.03 0.78
N ASP A 731 -7.50 10.78 -0.51
CA ASP A 731 -8.56 10.23 -1.34
C ASP A 731 -8.55 8.71 -1.22
N SER A 732 -9.69 8.14 -0.87
CA SER A 732 -9.83 6.70 -0.65
C SER A 732 -10.96 6.16 -1.52
N ASP A 733 -10.63 5.23 -2.42
CA ASP A 733 -11.59 4.61 -3.32
C ASP A 733 -11.48 3.09 -3.32
N VAL A 734 -12.61 2.43 -3.50
CA VAL A 734 -12.62 0.98 -3.71
C VAL A 734 -12.07 0.66 -5.08
N VAL A 735 -11.12 -0.26 -5.13
CA VAL A 735 -10.59 -0.84 -6.36
C VAL A 735 -10.77 -2.36 -6.35
N LEU A 736 -10.89 -2.91 -7.55
CA LEU A 736 -10.98 -4.34 -7.80
C LEU A 736 -9.77 -4.79 -8.59
N LEU A 737 -8.98 -5.68 -8.01
CA LEU A 737 -7.91 -6.37 -8.69
C LEU A 737 -8.49 -7.64 -9.30
N GLU A 738 -8.41 -7.77 -10.62
CA GLU A 738 -8.90 -8.94 -11.34
C GLU A 738 -7.71 -9.77 -11.85
N ASP A 739 -7.60 -11.01 -11.35
CA ASP A 739 -6.55 -11.94 -11.76
C ASP A 739 -6.76 -12.37 -13.21
N SER A 740 -5.77 -12.04 -14.05
CA SER A 740 -5.75 -12.45 -15.45
C SER A 740 -5.28 -13.90 -15.51
N LYS A 741 -6.20 -14.86 -15.57
CA LYS A 741 -5.81 -16.25 -15.83
C LYS A 741 -5.04 -16.35 -17.15
N PRO A 742 -3.95 -17.13 -17.18
CA PRO A 742 -3.23 -17.43 -18.42
C PRO A 742 -4.09 -18.17 -19.45
#